data_8ab17b0b4e9960ea9518622e007e0f1a
#
_entry.id   8ab17b0b4e9960ea9518622e007e0f1a
#
_cell.length_a   1.000
_cell.length_b   1.000
_cell.length_c   1.000
_cell.angle_alpha   90.00
_cell.angle_beta   90.00
_cell.angle_gamma   90.00
#
_symmetry.space_group_name_H-M   'P 1'
#
loop_
_entity.id
_entity.type
_entity.pdbx_description
1 polymer ?
#
loop_
_entity_poly.entity_id
_entity_poly.type
_entity_poly.pdbx_seq_one_letter_code
_entity_poly.pdbx_strand_id
1 'polypeptide(L)'
;HWTNLLEGYNNMAKIPADYFNKEVNGIISKEKIVINEDKYARLKKFSEKQGINITDIIELIYGLILQEYTFERDVMFGSTMNIIPVRITTEEKETFVDALKTFVNQKNISKEYLTYMLSEIEKNSPLDKKLINTIFVSGNVDMYAKDMIDDLMRLKGYEFAVDMVAGEGTLVIRAKYMPSKYSKDTAERVLSMFETVISQIVENEKIEMKDIRFVSREEEEEIFEEFNMSCKKRPPDMTFMDGFYEQVKKTPDNIAIRDEKTSMTYRELDIVTERFAGYLNSIDIKREDTVAVILPRNIGVIIAAVSIMKAGAAVFPIDISNPSVRMSYLLEDSEAKVIITSKKLEKQLPRTDKKLLFIENESMFNTDIPITEYVYPDNCAYRISTSGSTGRPKCMSIEHRSLMNMCMYAIDYINAYENDICGVYLSFSFDAAVKQIFPYLLCGASVDIIPETARANEYTVNEYCEKKGITILAVPTIFAKRFIKNCDNKYLRVLQSGGDKLKGYKERNYKIYNEYGPAEFTVLATSFYVDKEYEKIPIGKPIYNTYAYIFDMNGNICPIGVPGELCLSGIQISRGYMHKEELTKEKFVENPFAFDKYTRFMYKTGDLAKWLEDGNIDCIGRMDSQVKIKGIRVEIYEIENEINNIPEIKSSVCIARPDEKGELYLKAFYVSDEEVDPKKVKKHLQMSLPPYMVPEYIMQIDKIPVTPIGKVNKKKLPKENIPV
;
A
#
# COMPACT_ATOMS: atom_id res chain seq x y z
N HIS A 1 -27.86 20.05 23.54
CA HIS A 1 -27.18 18.77 23.79
C HIS A 1 -26.74 18.13 22.47
N TRP A 2 -27.67 17.79 21.57
CA TRP A 2 -27.35 17.07 20.34
C TRP A 2 -26.37 17.80 19.43
N THR A 3 -26.49 19.12 19.29
CA THR A 3 -25.53 19.94 18.51
C THR A 3 -24.11 19.80 19.04
N ASN A 4 -23.95 19.85 20.37
CA ASN A 4 -22.63 19.67 21.00
C ASN A 4 -22.12 18.24 20.87
N LEU A 5 -23.00 17.23 20.98
CA LEU A 5 -22.62 15.83 20.79
C LEU A 5 -22.15 15.55 19.36
N LEU A 6 -22.73 16.24 18.36
CA LEU A 6 -22.40 16.07 16.93
C LEU A 6 -21.26 16.97 16.48
N GLU A 7 -20.81 17.91 17.31
CA GLU A 7 -19.75 18.85 16.93
C GLU A 7 -18.47 18.10 16.56
N GLY A 8 -17.93 18.39 15.37
CA GLY A 8 -16.72 17.77 14.85
C GLY A 8 -16.88 16.33 14.34
N TYR A 9 -18.02 15.68 14.54
CA TYR A 9 -18.25 14.33 14.02
C TYR A 9 -18.48 14.39 12.50
N ASN A 10 -17.67 13.65 11.73
CA ASN A 10 -17.66 13.73 10.27
C ASN A 10 -17.61 12.36 9.56
N ASN A 11 -17.71 11.28 10.32
CA ASN A 11 -17.65 9.92 9.81
C ASN A 11 -18.88 9.11 10.23
N MET A 12 -19.32 8.16 9.40
CA MET A 12 -20.40 7.24 9.73
C MET A 12 -19.80 5.88 10.07
N ALA A 13 -19.87 5.51 11.35
CA ALA A 13 -19.38 4.21 11.79
C ALA A 13 -20.21 3.06 11.19
N LYS A 14 -19.53 2.09 10.60
CA LYS A 14 -20.12 0.88 10.06
C LYS A 14 -19.10 -0.25 9.99
N ILE A 15 -19.57 -1.48 10.11
CA ILE A 15 -18.79 -2.65 9.73
C ILE A 15 -18.72 -2.67 8.19
N PRO A 16 -17.54 -2.78 7.58
CA PRO A 16 -17.43 -2.86 6.13
C PRO A 16 -18.14 -4.10 5.59
N ALA A 17 -18.95 -3.94 4.54
CA ALA A 17 -19.62 -5.07 3.90
C ALA A 17 -18.60 -6.00 3.22
N ASP A 18 -18.83 -7.30 3.30
CA ASP A 18 -18.00 -8.32 2.65
C ASP A 18 -18.28 -8.38 1.15
N TYR A 19 -19.57 -8.29 0.79
CA TYR A 19 -20.07 -8.38 -0.58
C TYR A 19 -21.43 -7.70 -0.71
N PHE A 20 -21.97 -7.69 -1.92
CA PHE A 20 -23.33 -7.26 -2.17
C PHE A 20 -24.09 -8.30 -3.03
N ASN A 21 -25.04 -9.02 -2.40
CA ASN A 21 -25.89 -9.99 -3.07
C ASN A 21 -27.35 -9.52 -3.10
N LYS A 22 -27.86 -9.20 -4.31
CA LYS A 22 -29.23 -8.70 -4.50
C LYS A 22 -30.32 -9.76 -4.29
N GLU A 23 -30.00 -11.03 -4.48
CA GLU A 23 -30.99 -12.14 -4.44
C GLU A 23 -31.54 -12.38 -3.02
N VAL A 24 -30.76 -12.06 -1.99
CA VAL A 24 -31.14 -12.23 -0.57
C VAL A 24 -31.47 -10.92 0.13
N ASN A 25 -31.84 -9.90 -0.62
CA ASN A 25 -32.16 -8.59 -0.06
C ASN A 25 -33.44 -8.65 0.81
N GLY A 26 -33.38 -7.98 1.98
CA GLY A 26 -34.49 -7.94 2.94
C GLY A 26 -34.57 -9.12 3.92
N ILE A 27 -33.68 -10.10 3.79
CA ILE A 27 -33.52 -11.17 4.79
C ILE A 27 -32.65 -10.64 5.94
N ILE A 28 -32.94 -11.04 7.18
CA ILE A 28 -32.11 -10.82 8.36
C ILE A 28 -31.65 -12.17 8.87
N SER A 29 -30.36 -12.38 8.96
CA SER A 29 -29.71 -13.51 9.60
C SER A 29 -29.25 -13.17 11.00
N LYS A 30 -28.99 -14.18 11.82
CA LYS A 30 -28.57 -14.01 13.22
C LYS A 30 -27.59 -15.08 13.63
N GLU A 31 -26.58 -14.66 14.36
CA GLU A 31 -25.64 -15.50 15.09
C GLU A 31 -25.64 -15.12 16.56
N LYS A 32 -25.13 -15.98 17.43
CA LYS A 32 -25.03 -15.72 18.85
C LYS A 32 -23.80 -16.33 19.49
N ILE A 33 -23.34 -15.68 20.53
CA ILE A 33 -22.35 -16.24 21.46
C ILE A 33 -22.99 -16.34 22.85
N VAL A 34 -22.63 -17.37 23.61
CA VAL A 34 -23.03 -17.55 25.00
C VAL A 34 -21.77 -17.40 25.86
N ILE A 35 -21.70 -16.33 26.63
CA ILE A 35 -20.63 -16.14 27.60
C ILE A 35 -20.84 -17.16 28.72
N ASN A 36 -19.80 -17.96 28.97
CA ASN A 36 -19.87 -19.02 29.95
C ASN A 36 -20.12 -18.49 31.38
N GLU A 37 -20.62 -19.37 32.26
CA GLU A 37 -21.06 -19.02 33.60
C GLU A 37 -19.94 -18.36 34.45
N ASP A 38 -18.70 -18.86 34.38
CA ASP A 38 -17.57 -18.30 35.13
C ASP A 38 -17.23 -16.87 34.65
N LYS A 39 -17.09 -16.68 33.33
CA LYS A 39 -16.83 -15.34 32.78
C LYS A 39 -17.96 -14.36 33.08
N TYR A 40 -19.21 -14.81 32.98
CA TYR A 40 -20.36 -13.99 33.30
C TYR A 40 -20.41 -13.61 34.79
N ALA A 41 -20.11 -14.56 35.70
CA ALA A 41 -20.01 -14.25 37.13
C ALA A 41 -18.90 -13.20 37.45
N ARG A 42 -17.75 -13.32 36.80
CA ARG A 42 -16.67 -12.32 36.93
C ARG A 42 -17.11 -10.96 36.38
N LEU A 43 -17.76 -10.92 35.21
CA LEU A 43 -18.28 -9.70 34.62
C LEU A 43 -19.31 -9.03 35.51
N LYS A 44 -20.21 -9.84 36.14
CA LYS A 44 -21.18 -9.34 37.12
C LYS A 44 -20.50 -8.72 38.34
N LYS A 45 -19.49 -9.39 38.89
CA LYS A 45 -18.70 -8.87 40.00
C LYS A 45 -17.99 -7.58 39.62
N PHE A 46 -17.43 -7.49 38.42
CA PHE A 46 -16.82 -6.26 37.89
C PHE A 46 -17.85 -5.13 37.78
N SER A 47 -19.03 -5.39 37.19
CA SER A 47 -20.16 -4.47 37.09
C SER A 47 -20.60 -3.93 38.46
N GLU A 48 -20.84 -4.83 39.43
CA GLU A 48 -21.21 -4.46 40.80
C GLU A 48 -20.18 -3.60 41.48
N LYS A 49 -18.89 -3.92 41.36
CA LYS A 49 -17.76 -3.15 41.92
C LYS A 49 -17.66 -1.75 41.34
N GLN A 50 -17.90 -1.58 40.02
CA GLN A 50 -17.88 -0.28 39.36
C GLN A 50 -19.18 0.51 39.53
N GLY A 51 -20.29 -0.13 40.01
CA GLY A 51 -21.61 0.47 40.09
C GLY A 51 -22.24 0.76 38.72
N ILE A 52 -21.89 0.00 37.69
CA ILE A 52 -22.29 0.22 36.29
C ILE A 52 -23.00 -1.04 35.77
N ASN A 53 -24.04 -0.88 34.96
CA ASN A 53 -24.77 -1.99 34.39
C ASN A 53 -23.95 -2.79 33.38
N ILE A 54 -24.12 -4.11 33.35
CA ILE A 54 -23.50 -4.99 32.35
C ILE A 54 -23.84 -4.52 30.93
N THR A 55 -25.04 -4.05 30.70
CA THR A 55 -25.48 -3.49 29.41
C THR A 55 -24.58 -2.37 28.93
N ASP A 56 -24.22 -1.44 29.80
CA ASP A 56 -23.37 -0.30 29.45
C ASP A 56 -21.92 -0.76 29.13
N ILE A 57 -21.45 -1.81 29.81
CA ILE A 57 -20.16 -2.45 29.52
C ILE A 57 -20.16 -3.06 28.10
N ILE A 58 -21.16 -3.87 27.77
CA ILE A 58 -21.27 -4.53 26.46
C ILE A 58 -21.46 -3.50 25.35
N GLU A 59 -22.22 -2.44 25.62
CA GLU A 59 -22.45 -1.36 24.67
C GLU A 59 -21.17 -0.55 24.38
N LEU A 60 -20.35 -0.28 25.40
CA LEU A 60 -19.01 0.32 25.19
C LEU A 60 -18.15 -0.61 24.34
N ILE A 61 -18.09 -1.91 24.64
CA ILE A 61 -17.32 -2.87 23.85
C ILE A 61 -17.76 -2.84 22.39
N TYR A 62 -19.08 -2.72 22.12
CA TYR A 62 -19.57 -2.58 20.75
C TYR A 62 -19.01 -1.34 20.06
N GLY A 63 -18.96 -0.21 20.75
CA GLY A 63 -18.34 0.99 20.21
C GLY A 63 -16.84 0.82 19.92
N LEU A 64 -16.11 0.11 20.79
CA LEU A 64 -14.69 -0.19 20.56
C LEU A 64 -14.51 -1.11 19.33
N ILE A 65 -15.38 -2.11 19.15
CA ILE A 65 -15.39 -2.95 17.94
C ILE A 65 -15.61 -2.09 16.68
N LEU A 66 -16.50 -1.09 16.75
CA LEU A 66 -16.71 -0.18 15.62
C LEU A 66 -15.49 0.73 15.37
N GLN A 67 -14.74 1.13 16.40
CA GLN A 67 -13.47 1.86 16.25
C GLN A 67 -12.46 1.02 15.46
N GLU A 68 -12.35 -0.27 15.76
CA GLU A 68 -11.50 -1.20 15.02
C GLU A 68 -11.90 -1.29 13.54
N TYR A 69 -13.18 -1.53 13.25
CA TYR A 69 -13.67 -1.66 11.87
C TYR A 69 -13.59 -0.35 11.05
N THR A 70 -13.60 0.80 11.70
CA THR A 70 -13.51 2.10 11.02
C THR A 70 -12.09 2.65 10.99
N PHE A 71 -11.19 2.10 11.78
CA PHE A 71 -9.86 2.65 12.03
C PHE A 71 -9.92 4.11 12.49
N GLU A 72 -10.87 4.41 13.39
CA GLU A 72 -11.14 5.76 13.91
C GLU A 72 -11.46 5.68 15.42
N ARG A 73 -10.88 6.58 16.22
CA ARG A 73 -11.15 6.64 17.68
C ARG A 73 -12.47 7.30 18.04
N ASP A 74 -13.19 7.83 17.09
CA ASP A 74 -14.44 8.58 17.25
C ASP A 74 -15.53 7.94 16.40
N VAL A 75 -16.45 7.22 17.05
CA VAL A 75 -17.51 6.47 16.41
C VAL A 75 -18.87 6.80 17.00
N MET A 76 -19.91 6.63 16.18
CA MET A 76 -21.28 6.82 16.60
C MET A 76 -22.18 5.68 16.09
N PHE A 77 -23.06 5.20 16.95
CA PHE A 77 -24.07 4.20 16.62
C PHE A 77 -25.38 4.50 17.36
N GLY A 78 -26.43 3.78 16.99
CA GLY A 78 -27.72 3.91 17.66
C GLY A 78 -27.85 2.99 18.86
N SER A 79 -28.35 3.51 19.98
CA SER A 79 -28.61 2.77 21.18
C SER A 79 -30.08 2.71 21.49
N THR A 80 -30.53 1.59 22.07
CA THR A 80 -31.92 1.32 22.52
C THR A 80 -32.97 1.28 21.41
N MET A 81 -34.19 0.91 21.78
CA MET A 81 -35.34 0.83 20.84
C MET A 81 -35.77 2.19 20.27
N ASN A 82 -35.52 3.28 21.00
CA ASN A 82 -35.81 4.64 20.54
C ASN A 82 -34.69 5.23 19.64
N ILE A 83 -33.61 4.50 19.46
CA ILE A 83 -32.44 4.84 18.63
C ILE A 83 -31.93 6.25 18.90
N ILE A 84 -31.29 6.40 20.03
CA ILE A 84 -30.54 7.61 20.36
C ILE A 84 -29.10 7.48 19.84
N PRO A 85 -28.52 8.54 19.28
CA PRO A 85 -27.10 8.55 18.94
C PRO A 85 -26.24 8.43 20.19
N VAL A 86 -25.31 7.51 20.15
CA VAL A 86 -24.26 7.35 21.17
C VAL A 86 -22.91 7.52 20.49
N ARG A 87 -22.10 8.43 21.01
CA ARG A 87 -20.76 8.71 20.50
C ARG A 87 -19.72 8.20 21.49
N ILE A 88 -18.74 7.47 21.00
CA ILE A 88 -17.63 6.96 21.79
C ILE A 88 -16.34 7.53 21.21
N THR A 89 -15.59 8.22 22.06
CA THR A 89 -14.23 8.67 21.79
C THR A 89 -13.31 8.10 22.85
N THR A 90 -12.15 7.60 22.45
CA THR A 90 -11.18 6.98 23.37
C THR A 90 -9.79 7.58 23.21
N GLU A 91 -9.02 7.58 24.31
CA GLU A 91 -7.60 7.95 24.32
C GLU A 91 -6.73 6.74 24.65
N GLU A 92 -5.50 6.68 24.12
CA GLU A 92 -4.60 5.53 24.26
C GLU A 92 -4.30 5.14 25.70
N LYS A 93 -4.09 6.16 26.54
CA LYS A 93 -3.63 5.98 27.93
C LYS A 93 -4.77 5.99 28.95
N GLU A 94 -6.02 6.13 28.54
CA GLU A 94 -7.12 5.99 29.48
C GLU A 94 -7.39 4.52 29.76
N THR A 95 -7.90 4.19 30.95
CA THR A 95 -8.29 2.83 31.27
C THR A 95 -9.69 2.54 30.73
N PHE A 96 -10.00 1.24 30.51
CA PHE A 96 -11.36 0.83 30.13
C PHE A 96 -12.42 1.36 31.12
N VAL A 97 -12.11 1.39 32.41
CA VAL A 97 -13.03 1.91 33.47
C VAL A 97 -13.27 3.41 33.31
N ASP A 98 -12.24 4.19 32.94
CA ASP A 98 -12.39 5.64 32.74
C ASP A 98 -13.25 5.92 31.49
N ALA A 99 -12.98 5.25 30.37
CA ALA A 99 -13.81 5.31 29.16
C ALA A 99 -15.27 4.92 29.46
N LEU A 100 -15.47 3.85 30.26
CA LEU A 100 -16.80 3.37 30.66
C LEU A 100 -17.55 4.43 31.49
N LYS A 101 -16.91 5.08 32.44
CA LYS A 101 -17.53 6.15 33.25
C LYS A 101 -17.90 7.37 32.37
N THR A 102 -17.01 7.77 31.49
CA THR A 102 -17.28 8.86 30.53
C THR A 102 -18.48 8.54 29.64
N PHE A 103 -18.51 7.33 29.09
CA PHE A 103 -19.62 6.82 28.28
C PHE A 103 -20.95 6.82 29.02
N VAL A 104 -20.98 6.25 30.22
CA VAL A 104 -22.21 6.18 31.07
C VAL A 104 -22.73 7.57 31.41
N ASN A 105 -21.85 8.50 31.74
CA ASN A 105 -22.21 9.89 32.02
C ASN A 105 -22.84 10.56 30.79
N GLN A 106 -22.23 10.44 29.61
CA GLN A 106 -22.78 10.96 28.36
C GLN A 106 -24.19 10.38 28.08
N LYS A 107 -24.33 9.05 28.22
CA LYS A 107 -25.58 8.34 28.01
C LYS A 107 -26.69 8.81 28.96
N ASN A 108 -26.36 9.05 30.24
CA ASN A 108 -27.32 9.55 31.22
C ASN A 108 -27.79 10.98 30.90
N ILE A 109 -26.90 11.85 30.44
CA ILE A 109 -27.27 13.19 29.96
C ILE A 109 -28.19 13.05 28.74
N SER A 110 -27.87 12.19 27.79
CA SER A 110 -28.67 12.00 26.58
C SER A 110 -30.09 11.49 26.87
N LYS A 111 -30.30 10.72 27.97
CA LYS A 111 -31.63 10.27 28.39
C LYS A 111 -32.61 11.41 28.72
N GLU A 112 -32.12 12.58 29.12
CA GLU A 112 -32.95 13.74 29.40
C GLU A 112 -33.55 14.37 28.11
N TYR A 113 -32.98 14.01 26.95
CA TYR A 113 -33.36 14.53 25.63
C TYR A 113 -34.00 13.51 24.69
N LEU A 114 -34.61 12.42 25.23
CA LEU A 114 -35.25 11.34 24.49
C LEU A 114 -36.50 11.74 23.70
N THR A 115 -37.04 12.93 23.93
CA THR A 115 -38.21 13.46 23.23
C THR A 115 -37.91 13.88 21.78
N TYR A 116 -36.65 14.07 21.43
CA TYR A 116 -36.24 14.41 20.07
C TYR A 116 -36.16 13.17 19.21
N MET A 117 -36.77 13.22 18.02
CA MET A 117 -36.67 12.13 17.05
C MET A 117 -35.28 12.11 16.37
N LEU A 118 -34.78 10.92 16.06
CA LEU A 118 -33.49 10.78 15.35
C LEU A 118 -33.47 11.61 14.06
N SER A 119 -34.58 11.69 13.32
CA SER A 119 -34.69 12.49 12.09
C SER A 119 -34.53 14.01 12.30
N GLU A 120 -34.81 14.50 13.49
CA GLU A 120 -34.58 15.91 13.86
C GLU A 120 -33.13 16.14 14.22
N ILE A 121 -32.48 15.17 14.87
CA ILE A 121 -31.07 15.17 15.21
C ILE A 121 -30.23 15.10 13.92
N GLU A 122 -30.61 14.24 12.98
CA GLU A 122 -29.94 14.07 11.68
C GLU A 122 -29.97 15.33 10.81
N LYS A 123 -31.05 16.15 10.85
CA LYS A 123 -31.14 17.42 10.12
C LYS A 123 -30.07 18.43 10.54
N ASN A 124 -29.61 18.34 11.77
CA ASN A 124 -28.57 19.21 12.32
C ASN A 124 -27.16 18.57 12.28
N SER A 125 -27.04 17.39 11.67
CA SER A 125 -25.79 16.69 11.53
C SER A 125 -24.89 17.32 10.46
N PRO A 126 -23.57 17.45 10.70
CA PRO A 126 -22.62 17.91 9.70
C PRO A 126 -22.45 16.94 8.52
N LEU A 127 -23.04 15.74 8.59
CA LEU A 127 -22.87 14.70 7.56
C LEU A 127 -23.79 14.85 6.36
N ASP A 128 -24.82 15.74 6.41
CA ASP A 128 -25.85 15.86 5.35
C ASP A 128 -26.49 14.52 4.91
N LYS A 129 -26.38 13.49 5.75
CA LYS A 129 -26.75 12.09 5.45
C LYS A 129 -27.19 11.39 6.72
N LYS A 130 -27.65 10.16 6.57
CA LYS A 130 -27.93 9.23 7.65
C LYS A 130 -26.76 9.17 8.66
N LEU A 131 -27.05 9.43 9.93
CA LEU A 131 -26.05 9.51 11.01
C LEU A 131 -25.65 8.13 11.51
N ILE A 132 -26.59 7.19 11.55
CA ILE A 132 -26.48 5.87 12.16
C ILE A 132 -26.66 4.78 11.11
N ASN A 133 -25.71 3.86 11.01
CA ASN A 133 -25.78 2.69 10.13
C ASN A 133 -26.06 1.39 10.91
N THR A 134 -25.62 1.32 12.17
CA THR A 134 -25.68 0.14 13.01
C THR A 134 -26.23 0.48 14.40
N ILE A 135 -26.83 -0.49 15.05
CA ILE A 135 -27.53 -0.30 16.33
C ILE A 135 -27.14 -1.33 17.38
N PHE A 136 -27.15 -0.91 18.64
CA PHE A 136 -27.08 -1.77 19.80
C PHE A 136 -28.43 -1.74 20.56
N VAL A 137 -29.03 -2.90 20.78
CA VAL A 137 -30.33 -2.99 21.45
C VAL A 137 -30.19 -3.73 22.76
N SER A 138 -30.52 -3.07 23.85
CA SER A 138 -30.49 -3.63 25.20
C SER A 138 -31.89 -3.78 25.77
N GLY A 139 -32.10 -4.80 26.59
CA GLY A 139 -33.32 -5.02 27.38
C GLY A 139 -33.71 -6.49 27.45
N ASN A 140 -34.57 -6.87 28.42
CA ASN A 140 -35.28 -8.12 28.39
C ASN A 140 -36.27 -8.10 27.23
N VAL A 141 -35.76 -8.51 26.08
CA VAL A 141 -36.53 -8.56 24.83
C VAL A 141 -37.41 -9.80 24.94
N ASP A 142 -38.60 -9.61 25.49
CA ASP A 142 -39.67 -10.64 25.43
C ASP A 142 -39.84 -11.08 23.96
N MET A 143 -40.38 -12.28 23.77
CA MET A 143 -40.53 -12.94 22.46
C MET A 143 -41.17 -12.05 21.37
N TYR A 144 -41.94 -11.01 21.77
CA TYR A 144 -42.54 -10.01 20.86
C TYR A 144 -41.58 -8.95 20.31
N ALA A 145 -40.51 -8.65 21.02
CA ALA A 145 -39.53 -7.66 20.55
C ALA A 145 -38.50 -8.24 19.57
N LYS A 146 -38.52 -9.56 19.35
CA LYS A 146 -37.57 -10.24 18.45
C LYS A 146 -37.80 -9.87 16.99
N ASP A 147 -39.05 -9.75 16.57
CA ASP A 147 -39.43 -9.32 15.22
C ASP A 147 -39.27 -7.80 15.04
N MET A 148 -39.37 -7.04 16.13
CA MET A 148 -39.28 -5.59 16.12
C MET A 148 -37.90 -5.08 15.73
N ILE A 149 -36.80 -5.74 16.09
CA ILE A 149 -35.45 -5.40 15.67
C ILE A 149 -35.28 -5.65 14.15
N ASP A 150 -35.79 -6.78 13.67
CA ASP A 150 -35.73 -7.15 12.26
C ASP A 150 -36.55 -6.16 11.42
N ASP A 151 -37.74 -5.77 11.88
CA ASP A 151 -38.56 -4.73 11.22
C ASP A 151 -37.88 -3.36 11.25
N LEU A 152 -37.27 -2.99 12.37
CA LEU A 152 -36.51 -1.76 12.50
C LEU A 152 -35.32 -1.70 11.52
N MET A 153 -34.58 -2.80 11.40
CA MET A 153 -33.48 -2.94 10.44
C MET A 153 -33.98 -2.78 9.00
N ARG A 154 -35.08 -3.45 8.63
CA ARG A 154 -35.68 -3.35 7.28
C ARG A 154 -36.22 -1.95 6.99
N LEU A 155 -37.01 -1.38 7.89
CA LEU A 155 -37.69 -0.09 7.70
C LEU A 155 -36.73 1.10 7.70
N LYS A 156 -35.69 1.07 8.53
CA LYS A 156 -34.70 2.15 8.68
C LYS A 156 -33.42 1.89 7.90
N GLY A 157 -33.26 0.69 7.33
CA GLY A 157 -32.09 0.31 6.54
C GLY A 157 -30.82 0.20 7.40
N TYR A 158 -30.93 -0.25 8.66
CA TYR A 158 -29.75 -0.61 9.45
C TYR A 158 -29.20 -1.94 8.94
N GLU A 159 -27.89 -1.99 8.77
CA GLU A 159 -27.25 -3.13 8.08
C GLU A 159 -26.80 -4.20 9.06
N PHE A 160 -26.46 -3.77 10.29
CA PHE A 160 -25.97 -4.62 11.36
C PHE A 160 -26.55 -4.17 12.71
N ALA A 161 -26.91 -5.13 13.55
CA ALA A 161 -27.43 -4.85 14.90
C ALA A 161 -26.86 -5.88 15.89
N VAL A 162 -26.53 -5.40 17.09
CA VAL A 162 -26.16 -6.28 18.21
C VAL A 162 -27.22 -6.15 19.30
N ASP A 163 -27.65 -7.26 19.84
CA ASP A 163 -28.50 -7.28 21.02
C ASP A 163 -27.96 -8.24 22.10
N MET A 164 -28.36 -8.03 23.33
CA MET A 164 -27.95 -8.87 24.44
C MET A 164 -29.10 -9.27 25.34
N VAL A 165 -29.00 -10.47 25.90
CA VAL A 165 -29.94 -10.99 26.92
C VAL A 165 -29.13 -11.52 28.09
N ALA A 166 -29.34 -10.95 29.27
CA ALA A 166 -28.80 -11.45 30.53
C ALA A 166 -29.87 -12.27 31.25
N GLY A 167 -29.58 -13.54 31.56
CA GLY A 167 -30.40 -14.44 32.30
C GLY A 167 -29.78 -14.88 33.63
N GLU A 168 -30.43 -15.81 34.35
CA GLU A 168 -29.84 -16.44 35.54
C GLU A 168 -28.66 -17.32 35.11
N GLY A 169 -27.43 -16.82 35.39
CA GLY A 169 -26.19 -17.56 35.13
C GLY A 169 -25.62 -17.45 33.70
N THR A 170 -26.30 -16.79 32.76
CA THR A 170 -25.84 -16.71 31.36
C THR A 170 -25.99 -15.30 30.77
N LEU A 171 -25.05 -14.93 29.90
CA LEU A 171 -25.15 -13.76 29.05
C LEU A 171 -25.07 -14.21 27.58
N VAL A 172 -26.09 -13.89 26.81
CA VAL A 172 -26.16 -14.16 25.38
C VAL A 172 -26.04 -12.85 24.63
N ILE A 173 -25.06 -12.75 23.73
CA ILE A 173 -24.90 -11.63 22.79
C ILE A 173 -25.24 -12.15 21.41
N ARG A 174 -26.04 -11.39 20.65
CA ARG A 174 -26.49 -11.78 19.31
C ARG A 174 -26.15 -10.72 18.31
N ALA A 175 -25.67 -11.13 17.15
CA ALA A 175 -25.51 -10.30 15.98
C ALA A 175 -26.64 -10.58 15.00
N LYS A 176 -27.31 -9.54 14.53
CA LYS A 176 -28.29 -9.58 13.46
C LYS A 176 -27.75 -8.77 12.27
N TYR A 177 -27.81 -9.34 11.08
CA TYR A 177 -27.18 -8.75 9.91
C TYR A 177 -27.93 -9.06 8.62
N MET A 178 -27.68 -8.25 7.59
CA MET A 178 -28.19 -8.48 6.24
C MET A 178 -27.25 -9.44 5.50
N PRO A 179 -27.64 -10.71 5.22
CA PRO A 179 -26.79 -11.65 4.48
C PRO A 179 -26.56 -11.24 3.01
N SER A 180 -27.24 -10.20 2.53
CA SER A 180 -26.91 -9.55 1.28
C SER A 180 -25.60 -8.75 1.33
N LYS A 181 -25.05 -8.48 2.51
CA LYS A 181 -23.85 -7.65 2.74
C LYS A 181 -22.79 -8.31 3.60
N TYR A 182 -23.18 -9.15 4.53
CA TYR A 182 -22.28 -9.75 5.52
C TYR A 182 -22.37 -11.27 5.49
N SER A 183 -21.23 -11.91 5.61
CA SER A 183 -21.11 -13.35 5.80
C SER A 183 -21.48 -13.76 7.25
N LYS A 184 -21.71 -15.04 7.45
CA LYS A 184 -21.82 -15.63 8.78
C LYS A 184 -20.54 -15.43 9.58
N ASP A 185 -19.39 -15.63 8.92
CA ASP A 185 -18.06 -15.54 9.53
C ASP A 185 -17.79 -14.14 10.08
N THR A 186 -18.15 -13.07 9.36
CA THR A 186 -18.07 -11.70 9.87
C THR A 186 -18.91 -11.49 11.12
N ALA A 187 -20.13 -12.05 11.18
CA ALA A 187 -20.97 -11.94 12.38
C ALA A 187 -20.39 -12.70 13.56
N GLU A 188 -19.86 -13.91 13.32
CA GLU A 188 -19.21 -14.74 14.34
C GLU A 188 -17.94 -14.07 14.88
N ARG A 189 -17.13 -13.42 14.02
CA ARG A 189 -15.95 -12.64 14.46
C ARG A 189 -16.31 -11.43 15.31
N VAL A 190 -17.32 -10.66 14.92
CA VAL A 190 -17.82 -9.56 15.77
C VAL A 190 -18.18 -10.08 17.15
N LEU A 191 -18.83 -11.24 17.24
CA LEU A 191 -19.20 -11.86 18.51
C LEU A 191 -17.98 -12.36 19.29
N SER A 192 -16.98 -12.97 18.63
CA SER A 192 -15.72 -13.39 19.24
C SER A 192 -14.96 -12.22 19.86
N MET A 193 -14.96 -11.05 19.19
CA MET A 193 -14.32 -9.84 19.73
C MET A 193 -14.93 -9.43 21.09
N PHE A 194 -16.25 -9.59 21.29
CA PHE A 194 -16.88 -9.36 22.59
C PHE A 194 -16.32 -10.29 23.66
N GLU A 195 -16.22 -11.58 23.39
CA GLU A 195 -15.68 -12.55 24.35
C GLU A 195 -14.22 -12.28 24.69
N THR A 196 -13.43 -11.93 23.69
CA THR A 196 -12.01 -11.60 23.83
C THR A 196 -11.83 -10.39 24.74
N VAL A 197 -12.57 -9.29 24.51
CA VAL A 197 -12.50 -8.09 25.35
C VAL A 197 -13.04 -8.35 26.75
N ILE A 198 -14.18 -9.03 26.90
CA ILE A 198 -14.75 -9.39 28.22
C ILE A 198 -13.72 -10.14 29.06
N SER A 199 -13.03 -11.13 28.47
CA SER A 199 -12.00 -11.90 29.17
C SER A 199 -10.89 -11.01 29.73
N GLN A 200 -10.42 -10.05 28.97
CA GLN A 200 -9.33 -9.14 29.36
C GLN A 200 -9.75 -8.16 30.45
N ILE A 201 -10.92 -7.54 30.34
CA ILE A 201 -11.38 -6.54 31.33
C ILE A 201 -11.73 -7.16 32.69
N VAL A 202 -12.15 -8.43 32.73
CA VAL A 202 -12.43 -9.13 34.03
C VAL A 202 -11.15 -9.69 34.65
N GLU A 203 -10.08 -9.89 33.88
CA GLU A 203 -8.75 -10.28 34.38
C GLU A 203 -7.93 -9.08 34.84
N ASN A 204 -7.98 -7.97 34.10
CA ASN A 204 -7.25 -6.75 34.40
C ASN A 204 -8.18 -5.52 34.38
N GLU A 205 -8.73 -5.16 35.53
CA GLU A 205 -9.62 -3.99 35.64
C GLU A 205 -8.96 -2.63 35.34
N LYS A 206 -7.64 -2.59 35.32
CA LYS A 206 -6.84 -1.39 35.01
C LYS A 206 -6.26 -1.42 33.60
N ILE A 207 -6.77 -2.27 32.73
CA ILE A 207 -6.30 -2.37 31.35
C ILE A 207 -6.43 -0.99 30.66
N GLU A 208 -5.36 -0.53 30.04
CA GLU A 208 -5.39 0.68 29.21
C GLU A 208 -6.00 0.36 27.85
N MET A 209 -6.62 1.35 27.20
CA MET A 209 -7.30 1.17 25.92
C MET A 209 -6.36 0.64 24.83
N LYS A 210 -5.09 1.07 24.86
CA LYS A 210 -4.08 0.60 23.91
C LYS A 210 -3.70 -0.88 24.06
N ASP A 211 -3.93 -1.48 25.25
CA ASP A 211 -3.54 -2.86 25.56
C ASP A 211 -4.70 -3.86 25.31
N ILE A 212 -5.88 -3.36 24.95
CA ILE A 212 -7.04 -4.20 24.61
C ILE A 212 -6.82 -4.81 23.24
N ARG A 213 -6.86 -6.14 23.17
CA ARG A 213 -6.77 -6.92 21.93
C ARG A 213 -8.13 -7.43 21.51
N PHE A 214 -8.39 -7.43 20.21
CA PHE A 214 -9.65 -7.88 19.62
C PHE A 214 -9.51 -9.23 18.90
N VAL A 215 -8.30 -9.65 18.57
CA VAL A 215 -8.00 -10.93 17.94
C VAL A 215 -8.01 -12.05 18.97
N SER A 216 -8.66 -13.17 18.69
CA SER A 216 -8.57 -14.38 19.52
C SER A 216 -7.20 -15.05 19.33
N ARG A 217 -6.84 -15.92 20.28
CA ARG A 217 -5.57 -16.64 20.19
C ARG A 217 -5.53 -17.58 18.97
N GLU A 218 -6.63 -18.25 18.71
CA GLU A 218 -6.78 -19.17 17.58
C GLU A 218 -6.63 -18.43 16.25
N GLU A 219 -7.24 -17.27 16.14
CA GLU A 219 -7.15 -16.42 14.93
C GLU A 219 -5.74 -15.79 14.77
N GLU A 220 -5.10 -15.43 15.88
CA GLU A 220 -3.70 -14.96 15.85
C GLU A 220 -2.75 -16.08 15.36
N GLU A 221 -2.96 -17.32 15.84
CA GLU A 221 -2.22 -18.50 15.37
C GLU A 221 -2.45 -18.76 13.88
N GLU A 222 -3.69 -18.62 13.37
CA GLU A 222 -4.01 -18.73 11.94
C GLU A 222 -3.25 -17.68 11.10
N ILE A 223 -3.27 -16.42 11.53
CA ILE A 223 -2.56 -15.34 10.85
C ILE A 223 -1.04 -15.60 10.79
N PHE A 224 -0.45 -16.04 11.89
CA PHE A 224 0.98 -16.25 11.97
C PHE A 224 1.45 -17.56 11.31
N GLU A 225 0.68 -18.63 11.46
CA GLU A 225 1.13 -19.96 11.06
C GLU A 225 0.58 -20.39 9.70
N GLU A 226 -0.62 -19.92 9.30
CA GLU A 226 -1.20 -20.28 8.01
C GLU A 226 -1.03 -19.19 6.96
N PHE A 227 -1.41 -17.95 7.25
CA PHE A 227 -1.36 -16.87 6.24
C PHE A 227 0.06 -16.44 5.89
N ASN A 228 0.96 -16.45 6.87
CA ASN A 228 2.37 -16.14 6.70
C ASN A 228 3.25 -17.36 6.38
N MET A 229 2.71 -18.59 6.40
CA MET A 229 3.47 -19.85 6.15
C MET A 229 3.77 -20.12 4.69
N SER A 230 3.01 -19.57 3.75
CA SER A 230 3.20 -19.79 2.30
C SER A 230 4.62 -19.42 1.82
N CYS A 231 5.42 -18.86 2.67
CA CYS A 231 6.62 -18.10 2.40
C CYS A 231 7.92 -18.77 2.85
N LYS A 232 7.86 -19.91 3.54
CA LYS A 232 9.09 -20.54 4.08
C LYS A 232 9.88 -21.27 3.00
N LYS A 233 10.74 -20.53 2.30
CA LYS A 233 11.91 -21.11 1.62
C LYS A 233 13.17 -20.71 2.38
N ARG A 234 14.21 -21.55 2.27
CA ARG A 234 15.52 -21.15 2.80
C ARG A 234 15.94 -19.85 2.11
N PRO A 235 16.29 -18.79 2.88
CA PRO A 235 16.79 -17.56 2.30
C PRO A 235 17.96 -17.85 1.35
N PRO A 236 18.02 -17.20 0.18
CA PRO A 236 19.14 -17.41 -0.73
C PRO A 236 20.43 -16.93 -0.08
N ASP A 237 21.43 -17.81 -0.03
CA ASP A 237 22.79 -17.50 0.41
C ASP A 237 23.69 -17.33 -0.83
N MET A 238 23.17 -16.61 -1.83
CA MET A 238 23.82 -16.34 -3.09
C MET A 238 23.44 -14.95 -3.60
N THR A 239 24.31 -14.37 -4.40
CA THR A 239 24.08 -13.11 -5.08
C THR A 239 23.35 -13.31 -6.40
N PHE A 240 22.81 -12.22 -6.97
CA PHE A 240 22.33 -12.26 -8.35
C PHE A 240 23.44 -12.70 -9.32
N MET A 241 24.69 -12.34 -9.07
CA MET A 241 25.81 -12.68 -9.95
C MET A 241 26.09 -14.18 -9.94
N ASP A 242 26.02 -14.84 -8.78
CA ASP A 242 26.18 -16.30 -8.69
C ASP A 242 25.15 -17.02 -9.58
N GLY A 243 23.88 -16.63 -9.46
CA GLY A 243 22.81 -17.20 -10.29
C GLY A 243 22.96 -16.89 -11.77
N PHE A 244 23.41 -15.68 -12.12
CA PHE A 244 23.68 -15.29 -13.50
C PHE A 244 24.82 -16.12 -14.11
N TYR A 245 25.93 -16.29 -13.40
CA TYR A 245 27.05 -17.14 -13.87
C TYR A 245 26.65 -18.60 -14.05
N GLU A 246 25.81 -19.13 -13.17
CA GLU A 246 25.26 -20.48 -13.36
C GLU A 246 24.39 -20.57 -14.63
N GLN A 247 23.59 -19.53 -14.89
CA GLN A 247 22.73 -19.53 -16.08
C GLN A 247 23.52 -19.37 -17.38
N VAL A 248 24.55 -18.53 -17.40
CA VAL A 248 25.50 -18.43 -18.54
C VAL A 248 26.08 -19.78 -18.89
N LYS A 249 26.45 -20.60 -17.90
CA LYS A 249 26.96 -21.98 -18.12
C LYS A 249 25.92 -22.92 -18.69
N LYS A 250 24.64 -22.77 -18.30
CA LYS A 250 23.53 -23.63 -18.73
C LYS A 250 23.08 -23.33 -20.15
N THR A 251 22.93 -22.06 -20.49
CA THR A 251 22.35 -21.61 -21.77
C THR A 251 23.19 -20.49 -22.42
N PRO A 252 24.49 -20.72 -22.71
CA PRO A 252 25.41 -19.69 -23.17
C PRO A 252 24.99 -19.01 -24.50
N ASP A 253 24.34 -19.78 -25.36
CA ASP A 253 24.02 -19.34 -26.73
C ASP A 253 22.56 -18.85 -26.86
N ASN A 254 21.75 -18.92 -25.78
CA ASN A 254 20.44 -18.29 -25.76
C ASN A 254 20.59 -16.76 -25.80
N ILE A 255 19.60 -16.08 -26.43
CA ILE A 255 19.52 -14.62 -26.40
C ILE A 255 19.18 -14.20 -24.96
N ALA A 256 20.05 -13.43 -24.33
CA ALA A 256 19.83 -12.89 -22.99
C ALA A 256 19.07 -11.55 -23.04
N ILE A 257 19.55 -10.64 -23.88
CA ILE A 257 18.97 -9.29 -24.01
C ILE A 257 18.85 -8.88 -25.46
N ARG A 258 17.83 -8.09 -25.77
CA ARG A 258 17.63 -7.50 -27.10
C ARG A 258 16.84 -6.21 -27.05
N ASP A 259 17.01 -5.39 -28.07
CA ASP A 259 16.19 -4.23 -28.40
C ASP A 259 15.80 -4.24 -29.91
N GLU A 260 15.37 -3.11 -30.46
CA GLU A 260 15.00 -3.03 -31.88
C GLU A 260 16.18 -3.33 -32.83
N LYS A 261 17.43 -3.02 -32.42
CA LYS A 261 18.59 -2.96 -33.29
C LYS A 261 19.59 -4.07 -33.04
N THR A 262 19.71 -4.49 -31.79
CA THR A 262 20.78 -5.37 -31.32
C THR A 262 20.24 -6.47 -30.43
N SER A 263 20.95 -7.57 -30.37
CA SER A 263 20.72 -8.66 -29.40
C SER A 263 22.07 -9.22 -28.95
N MET A 264 22.12 -9.74 -27.75
CA MET A 264 23.28 -10.44 -27.19
C MET A 264 22.84 -11.77 -26.57
N THR A 265 23.67 -12.80 -26.78
CA THR A 265 23.55 -14.07 -26.06
C THR A 265 24.04 -13.93 -24.63
N TYR A 266 23.76 -14.93 -23.78
CA TYR A 266 24.25 -14.99 -22.41
C TYR A 266 25.76 -14.94 -22.36
N ARG A 267 26.47 -15.66 -23.24
CA ARG A 267 27.93 -15.66 -23.36
C ARG A 267 28.47 -14.29 -23.76
N GLU A 268 27.87 -13.64 -24.73
CA GLU A 268 28.29 -12.29 -25.18
C GLU A 268 28.08 -11.26 -24.08
N LEU A 269 26.91 -11.30 -23.41
CA LEU A 269 26.60 -10.41 -22.29
C LEU A 269 27.60 -10.62 -21.15
N ASP A 270 27.93 -11.88 -20.82
CA ASP A 270 28.88 -12.19 -19.78
C ASP A 270 30.27 -11.62 -20.07
N ILE A 271 30.81 -11.85 -21.28
CA ILE A 271 32.13 -11.33 -21.72
C ILE A 271 32.19 -9.81 -21.67
N VAL A 272 31.16 -9.16 -22.22
CA VAL A 272 31.12 -7.68 -22.30
C VAL A 272 31.03 -7.07 -20.89
N THR A 273 30.21 -7.65 -20.04
CA THR A 273 30.01 -7.12 -18.67
C THR A 273 31.18 -7.47 -17.75
N GLU A 274 31.89 -8.58 -17.96
CA GLU A 274 33.11 -8.94 -17.25
C GLU A 274 34.21 -7.90 -17.50
N ARG A 275 34.46 -7.58 -18.77
CA ARG A 275 35.44 -6.58 -19.17
C ARG A 275 35.13 -5.19 -18.63
N PHE A 276 33.86 -4.78 -18.72
CA PHE A 276 33.48 -3.47 -18.19
C PHE A 276 33.56 -3.42 -16.68
N ALA A 277 33.25 -4.50 -15.96
CA ALA A 277 33.44 -4.58 -14.52
C ALA A 277 34.93 -4.47 -14.11
N GLY A 278 35.84 -5.16 -14.81
CA GLY A 278 37.27 -5.03 -14.60
C GLY A 278 37.75 -3.59 -14.84
N TYR A 279 37.25 -2.91 -15.90
CA TYR A 279 37.51 -1.51 -16.12
C TYR A 279 37.02 -0.63 -14.96
N LEU A 280 35.81 -0.85 -14.45
CA LEU A 280 35.28 -0.12 -13.31
C LEU A 280 36.19 -0.27 -12.08
N ASN A 281 36.62 -1.47 -11.76
CA ASN A 281 37.55 -1.69 -10.65
C ASN A 281 38.92 -0.99 -10.90
N SER A 282 39.40 -0.92 -12.14
CA SER A 282 40.66 -0.25 -12.47
C SER A 282 40.63 1.25 -12.25
N ILE A 283 39.46 1.86 -12.22
CA ILE A 283 39.26 3.29 -11.91
C ILE A 283 38.78 3.54 -10.50
N ASP A 284 39.05 2.60 -9.57
CA ASP A 284 38.80 2.67 -8.14
C ASP A 284 37.30 2.60 -7.76
N ILE A 285 36.47 1.97 -8.59
CA ILE A 285 35.10 1.58 -8.19
C ILE A 285 35.20 0.28 -7.40
N LYS A 286 34.69 0.33 -6.17
CA LYS A 286 34.75 -0.75 -5.18
C LYS A 286 33.35 -1.21 -4.75
N ARG A 287 33.35 -2.23 -3.96
CA ARG A 287 32.14 -2.75 -3.30
C ARG A 287 31.42 -1.66 -2.52
N GLU A 288 30.09 -1.65 -2.59
CA GLU A 288 29.19 -0.66 -1.98
C GLU A 288 29.23 0.75 -2.63
N ASP A 289 30.14 1.04 -3.55
CA ASP A 289 30.12 2.32 -4.26
C ASP A 289 28.87 2.45 -5.15
N THR A 290 28.38 3.67 -5.32
CA THR A 290 27.28 3.94 -6.24
C THR A 290 27.80 4.33 -7.61
N VAL A 291 27.25 3.70 -8.63
CA VAL A 291 27.45 4.10 -10.03
C VAL A 291 26.11 4.52 -10.62
N ALA A 292 26.00 5.80 -10.99
CA ALA A 292 24.80 6.31 -11.62
C ALA A 292 24.72 5.90 -13.10
N VAL A 293 23.51 5.51 -13.55
CA VAL A 293 23.24 5.13 -14.93
C VAL A 293 22.21 6.08 -15.52
N ILE A 294 22.62 6.92 -16.47
CA ILE A 294 21.78 7.89 -17.18
C ILE A 294 21.89 7.58 -18.68
N LEU A 295 21.11 6.64 -19.14
CA LEU A 295 21.19 6.11 -20.50
C LEU A 295 19.82 6.14 -21.20
N PRO A 296 19.80 6.23 -22.55
CA PRO A 296 18.58 6.03 -23.29
C PRO A 296 18.08 4.59 -23.14
N ARG A 297 16.81 4.38 -23.45
CA ARG A 297 16.13 3.09 -23.34
C ARG A 297 16.62 2.10 -24.40
N ASN A 298 17.67 1.35 -24.07
CA ASN A 298 18.27 0.29 -24.90
C ASN A 298 19.02 -0.72 -24.02
N ILE A 299 19.59 -1.78 -24.63
CA ILE A 299 20.33 -2.82 -23.90
C ILE A 299 21.53 -2.31 -23.10
N GLY A 300 22.06 -1.13 -23.44
CA GLY A 300 23.18 -0.51 -22.71
C GLY A 300 22.91 -0.30 -21.21
N VAL A 301 21.62 -0.10 -20.82
CA VAL A 301 21.25 0.01 -19.41
C VAL A 301 21.46 -1.32 -18.68
N ILE A 302 21.11 -2.44 -19.31
CA ILE A 302 21.28 -3.78 -18.72
C ILE A 302 22.76 -4.14 -18.67
N ILE A 303 23.51 -3.83 -19.74
CA ILE A 303 24.98 -4.04 -19.77
C ILE A 303 25.62 -3.26 -18.62
N ALA A 304 25.30 -1.98 -18.46
CA ALA A 304 25.81 -1.16 -17.36
C ALA A 304 25.43 -1.74 -15.99
N ALA A 305 24.17 -2.13 -15.80
CA ALA A 305 23.70 -2.66 -14.52
C ALA A 305 24.43 -3.96 -14.12
N VAL A 306 24.53 -4.91 -15.03
CA VAL A 306 25.24 -6.20 -14.76
C VAL A 306 26.74 -5.96 -14.53
N SER A 307 27.38 -5.06 -15.30
CA SER A 307 28.79 -4.72 -15.11
C SER A 307 29.06 -4.07 -13.76
N ILE A 308 28.19 -3.16 -13.32
CA ILE A 308 28.29 -2.50 -12.01
C ILE A 308 28.17 -3.53 -10.88
N MET A 309 27.19 -4.42 -10.97
CA MET A 309 26.99 -5.50 -9.97
C MET A 309 28.19 -6.46 -9.95
N LYS A 310 28.75 -6.82 -11.10
CA LYS A 310 29.98 -7.62 -11.20
C LYS A 310 31.19 -6.93 -10.55
N ALA A 311 31.28 -5.61 -10.69
CA ALA A 311 32.33 -4.82 -10.04
C ALA A 311 32.14 -4.64 -8.52
N GLY A 312 31.09 -5.21 -7.95
CA GLY A 312 30.74 -5.10 -6.51
C GLY A 312 29.99 -3.81 -6.14
N ALA A 313 29.71 -2.95 -7.10
CA ALA A 313 29.08 -1.65 -6.88
C ALA A 313 27.55 -1.71 -7.01
N ALA A 314 26.88 -0.67 -6.49
CA ALA A 314 25.46 -0.52 -6.54
C ALA A 314 25.01 0.28 -7.78
N VAL A 315 24.05 -0.24 -8.52
CA VAL A 315 23.43 0.43 -9.67
C VAL A 315 22.49 1.52 -9.19
N PHE A 316 22.59 2.75 -9.71
CA PHE A 316 21.63 3.81 -9.45
C PHE A 316 21.08 4.40 -10.76
N PRO A 317 19.94 3.95 -11.26
CA PRO A 317 19.36 4.44 -12.48
C PRO A 317 18.66 5.79 -12.26
N ILE A 318 18.94 6.76 -13.13
CA ILE A 318 18.28 8.07 -13.16
C ILE A 318 17.63 8.26 -14.52
N ASP A 319 16.33 8.60 -14.54
CA ASP A 319 15.60 8.84 -15.77
C ASP A 319 16.03 10.15 -16.43
N ILE A 320 16.23 10.11 -17.73
CA ILE A 320 16.63 11.26 -18.56
C ILE A 320 15.56 12.35 -18.64
N SER A 321 14.31 12.04 -18.32
CA SER A 321 13.21 13.01 -18.26
C SER A 321 13.25 13.90 -17.02
N ASN A 322 14.09 13.58 -16.02
CA ASN A 322 14.27 14.44 -14.85
C ASN A 322 14.92 15.78 -15.23
N PRO A 323 14.45 16.89 -14.68
CA PRO A 323 15.15 18.18 -14.79
C PRO A 323 16.58 18.08 -14.23
N SER A 324 17.50 18.90 -14.79
CA SER A 324 18.92 18.88 -14.40
C SER A 324 19.13 19.15 -12.91
N VAL A 325 18.32 20.04 -12.31
CA VAL A 325 18.35 20.33 -10.85
C VAL A 325 18.04 19.08 -10.05
N ARG A 326 17.01 18.31 -10.44
CA ARG A 326 16.65 17.06 -9.78
C ARG A 326 17.74 16.01 -9.99
N MET A 327 18.32 15.91 -11.18
CA MET A 327 19.43 14.98 -11.44
C MET A 327 20.64 15.31 -10.56
N SER A 328 20.99 16.59 -10.37
CA SER A 328 22.06 17.00 -9.44
C SER A 328 21.79 16.50 -8.03
N TYR A 329 20.59 16.76 -7.53
CA TYR A 329 20.20 16.28 -6.18
C TYR A 329 20.31 14.76 -6.04
N LEU A 330 19.80 14.00 -7.01
CA LEU A 330 19.84 12.54 -7.01
C LEU A 330 21.29 12.00 -7.04
N LEU A 331 22.18 12.64 -7.79
CA LEU A 331 23.59 12.29 -7.86
C LEU A 331 24.34 12.56 -6.54
N GLU A 332 23.96 13.61 -5.83
CA GLU A 332 24.51 13.94 -4.50
C GLU A 332 23.95 12.99 -3.43
N ASP A 333 22.63 12.86 -3.35
CA ASP A 333 21.93 12.02 -2.35
C ASP A 333 22.31 10.54 -2.44
N SER A 334 22.63 10.04 -3.65
CA SER A 334 23.09 8.67 -3.87
C SER A 334 24.59 8.47 -3.66
N GLU A 335 25.37 9.53 -3.45
CA GLU A 335 26.85 9.50 -3.39
C GLU A 335 27.49 8.84 -4.60
N ALA A 336 26.88 9.02 -5.80
CA ALA A 336 27.42 8.41 -7.02
C ALA A 336 28.86 8.86 -7.30
N LYS A 337 29.78 7.89 -7.46
CA LYS A 337 31.19 8.17 -7.76
C LYS A 337 31.43 8.50 -9.23
N VAL A 338 30.76 7.78 -10.12
CA VAL A 338 30.84 7.97 -11.58
C VAL A 338 29.46 7.92 -12.20
N ILE A 339 29.33 8.44 -13.40
CA ILE A 339 28.11 8.45 -14.18
C ILE A 339 28.36 7.71 -15.49
N ILE A 340 27.65 6.60 -15.73
CA ILE A 340 27.62 5.95 -17.05
C ILE A 340 26.51 6.61 -17.85
N THR A 341 26.87 7.15 -19.01
CA THR A 341 25.96 7.90 -19.87
C THR A 341 26.25 7.69 -21.35
N SER A 342 25.56 8.40 -22.24
CA SER A 342 25.77 8.44 -23.68
C SER A 342 26.27 9.81 -24.10
N LYS A 343 27.16 9.90 -25.09
CA LYS A 343 27.63 11.18 -25.68
C LYS A 343 26.45 12.05 -26.13
N LYS A 344 25.36 11.45 -26.57
CA LYS A 344 24.16 12.19 -27.00
C LYS A 344 23.47 12.93 -25.85
N LEU A 345 23.62 12.45 -24.62
CA LEU A 345 22.99 13.00 -23.42
C LEU A 345 23.88 14.01 -22.68
N GLU A 346 25.17 14.10 -23.00
CA GLU A 346 26.14 14.91 -22.27
C GLU A 346 25.68 16.36 -22.02
N LYS A 347 25.04 16.99 -23.00
CA LYS A 347 24.52 18.37 -22.89
C LYS A 347 23.26 18.50 -22.03
N GLN A 348 22.57 17.39 -21.72
CA GLN A 348 21.38 17.35 -20.90
C GLN A 348 21.71 17.07 -19.43
N LEU A 349 22.92 16.59 -19.16
CA LEU A 349 23.36 16.32 -17.79
C LEU A 349 23.57 17.62 -17.01
N PRO A 350 23.37 17.59 -15.68
CA PRO A 350 23.76 18.71 -14.84
C PRO A 350 25.28 18.92 -14.87
N ARG A 351 25.74 20.14 -14.58
CA ARG A 351 27.17 20.40 -14.33
C ARG A 351 27.60 19.59 -13.12
N THR A 352 28.64 18.78 -13.27
CA THR A 352 29.14 17.88 -12.23
C THR A 352 30.64 17.72 -12.33
N ASP A 353 31.29 17.47 -11.22
CA ASP A 353 32.71 17.09 -11.12
C ASP A 353 32.93 15.59 -11.24
N LYS A 354 31.83 14.80 -11.23
CA LYS A 354 31.88 13.35 -11.33
C LYS A 354 32.37 12.90 -12.70
N LYS A 355 33.18 11.84 -12.72
CA LYS A 355 33.71 11.27 -13.96
C LYS A 355 32.56 10.71 -14.81
N LEU A 356 32.50 11.13 -16.09
CA LEU A 356 31.54 10.59 -17.07
C LEU A 356 32.20 9.43 -17.83
N LEU A 357 31.49 8.33 -17.90
CA LEU A 357 31.81 7.14 -18.68
C LEU A 357 30.79 7.03 -19.83
N PHE A 358 31.25 7.21 -21.06
CA PHE A 358 30.39 7.13 -22.24
C PHE A 358 30.29 5.70 -22.72
N ILE A 359 29.10 5.12 -22.75
CA ILE A 359 28.83 3.71 -23.12
C ILE A 359 29.34 3.39 -24.56
N GLU A 360 29.51 4.39 -25.41
CA GLU A 360 30.06 4.25 -26.73
C GLU A 360 31.61 4.13 -26.76
N ASN A 361 32.28 4.23 -25.61
CA ASN A 361 33.73 4.09 -25.54
C ASN A 361 34.14 2.61 -25.52
N GLU A 362 34.51 2.09 -26.67
CA GLU A 362 34.91 0.69 -26.85
C GLU A 362 36.09 0.23 -25.97
N SER A 363 36.96 1.17 -25.55
CA SER A 363 38.10 0.81 -24.70
C SER A 363 37.71 0.22 -23.35
N MET A 364 36.50 0.54 -22.85
CA MET A 364 35.97 -0.01 -21.62
C MET A 364 35.57 -1.50 -21.74
N PHE A 365 35.31 -1.94 -22.96
CA PHE A 365 34.89 -3.30 -23.30
C PHE A 365 36.00 -4.16 -23.93
N ASN A 366 37.11 -3.55 -24.27
CA ASN A 366 38.26 -4.22 -24.90
C ASN A 366 39.47 -4.28 -23.94
N THR A 367 39.23 -4.70 -22.72
CA THR A 367 40.21 -4.85 -21.66
C THR A 367 40.11 -6.23 -21.02
N ASP A 368 41.24 -6.80 -20.64
CA ASP A 368 41.33 -8.06 -19.89
C ASP A 368 41.70 -7.80 -18.42
N ILE A 369 41.34 -6.62 -17.89
CA ILE A 369 41.53 -6.30 -16.46
C ILE A 369 40.64 -7.20 -15.61
N PRO A 370 41.19 -7.98 -14.66
CA PRO A 370 40.39 -8.84 -13.84
C PRO A 370 39.51 -8.06 -12.85
N ILE A 371 38.35 -8.61 -12.51
CA ILE A 371 37.54 -8.15 -11.41
C ILE A 371 38.29 -8.42 -10.10
N THR A 372 38.38 -7.42 -9.24
CA THR A 372 39.11 -7.48 -7.97
C THR A 372 38.20 -7.58 -6.75
N GLU A 373 36.92 -7.26 -6.90
CA GLU A 373 35.93 -7.26 -5.82
C GLU A 373 35.12 -8.56 -5.79
N TYR A 374 34.94 -9.10 -4.60
CA TYR A 374 34.03 -10.21 -4.37
C TYR A 374 32.71 -9.68 -3.81
N VAL A 375 31.59 -10.19 -4.31
CA VAL A 375 30.24 -9.73 -3.94
C VAL A 375 29.59 -10.73 -2.98
N TYR A 376 29.02 -10.23 -1.89
CA TYR A 376 28.32 -11.01 -0.88
C TYR A 376 26.82 -10.77 -0.97
N PRO A 377 25.98 -11.72 -0.48
CA PRO A 377 24.52 -11.56 -0.51
C PRO A 377 23.99 -10.33 0.19
N ASP A 378 24.67 -9.82 1.20
CA ASP A 378 24.33 -8.62 1.96
C ASP A 378 24.90 -7.33 1.35
N ASN A 379 25.66 -7.39 0.24
CA ASN A 379 26.08 -6.17 -0.45
C ASN A 379 24.92 -5.54 -1.21
N CYS A 380 25.03 -4.21 -1.41
CA CYS A 380 24.04 -3.44 -2.15
C CYS A 380 24.08 -3.80 -3.64
N ALA A 381 22.98 -4.30 -4.18
CA ALA A 381 22.84 -4.61 -5.60
C ALA A 381 22.43 -3.36 -6.40
N TYR A 382 21.49 -2.61 -5.89
CA TYR A 382 21.04 -1.37 -6.52
C TYR A 382 20.51 -0.37 -5.50
N ARG A 383 20.51 0.88 -5.89
CA ARG A 383 19.85 1.98 -5.19
C ARG A 383 18.68 2.48 -6.02
N ILE A 384 17.64 2.96 -5.37
CA ILE A 384 16.48 3.53 -6.02
C ILE A 384 16.00 4.75 -5.25
N SER A 385 15.46 5.73 -5.94
CA SER A 385 14.87 6.91 -5.31
C SER A 385 13.37 6.95 -5.51
N THR A 386 12.65 7.38 -4.47
CA THR A 386 11.22 7.65 -4.52
C THR A 386 10.93 9.08 -4.10
N SER A 387 9.74 9.59 -4.41
CA SER A 387 9.29 10.89 -3.88
C SER A 387 9.30 10.89 -2.35
N GLY A 388 9.59 12.02 -1.75
CA GLY A 388 9.78 12.13 -0.30
C GLY A 388 8.78 13.05 0.38
N SER A 389 8.26 12.63 1.53
CA SER A 389 7.35 13.42 2.37
C SER A 389 7.95 14.73 2.89
N THR A 390 9.28 14.86 2.84
CA THR A 390 10.01 16.10 3.22
C THR A 390 10.18 17.08 2.07
N GLY A 391 9.56 16.83 0.91
CA GLY A 391 9.67 17.69 -0.27
C GLY A 391 10.93 17.46 -1.12
N ARG A 392 11.70 16.39 -0.86
CA ARG A 392 12.85 15.96 -1.66
C ARG A 392 12.84 14.44 -1.82
N PRO A 393 13.33 13.89 -2.94
CA PRO A 393 13.47 12.46 -3.13
C PRO A 393 14.23 11.79 -1.99
N LYS A 394 13.94 10.51 -1.77
CA LYS A 394 14.63 9.67 -0.78
C LYS A 394 15.22 8.46 -1.49
N CYS A 395 16.52 8.26 -1.32
CA CYS A 395 17.26 7.13 -1.86
C CYS A 395 17.33 6.00 -0.84
N MET A 396 17.24 4.75 -1.31
CA MET A 396 17.36 3.55 -0.48
C MET A 396 18.24 2.51 -1.16
N SER A 397 18.83 1.64 -0.36
CA SER A 397 19.74 0.58 -0.79
C SER A 397 19.09 -0.79 -0.67
N ILE A 398 19.16 -1.59 -1.73
CA ILE A 398 18.60 -2.94 -1.81
C ILE A 398 19.75 -3.96 -1.95
N GLU A 399 19.72 -4.98 -1.13
CA GLU A 399 20.77 -6.02 -1.10
C GLU A 399 20.60 -7.07 -2.21
N HIS A 400 21.69 -7.71 -2.61
CA HIS A 400 21.65 -8.84 -3.55
C HIS A 400 20.74 -9.97 -3.07
N ARG A 401 20.74 -10.25 -1.76
CA ARG A 401 19.88 -11.26 -1.15
C ARG A 401 18.40 -10.96 -1.35
N SER A 402 18.00 -9.71 -1.14
CA SER A 402 16.62 -9.25 -1.33
C SER A 402 16.19 -9.35 -2.79
N LEU A 403 17.07 -8.89 -3.70
CA LEU A 403 16.87 -9.03 -5.15
C LEU A 403 16.72 -10.50 -5.54
N MET A 404 17.59 -11.38 -5.02
CA MET A 404 17.57 -12.81 -5.34
C MET A 404 16.30 -13.49 -4.87
N ASN A 405 15.84 -13.18 -3.65
CA ASN A 405 14.58 -13.69 -3.12
C ASN A 405 13.36 -13.33 -4.00
N MET A 406 13.29 -12.06 -4.42
CA MET A 406 12.26 -11.59 -5.33
C MET A 406 12.33 -12.32 -6.67
N CYS A 407 13.53 -12.48 -7.23
CA CYS A 407 13.73 -13.17 -8.50
C CYS A 407 13.28 -14.64 -8.45
N MET A 408 13.66 -15.37 -7.40
CA MET A 408 13.26 -16.77 -7.22
C MET A 408 11.74 -16.92 -7.15
N TYR A 409 11.07 -16.06 -6.38
CA TYR A 409 9.61 -16.09 -6.33
C TYR A 409 8.99 -15.76 -7.70
N ALA A 410 9.47 -14.70 -8.36
CA ALA A 410 8.93 -14.29 -9.65
C ALA A 410 9.05 -15.38 -10.72
N ILE A 411 10.15 -16.14 -10.73
CA ILE A 411 10.35 -17.28 -11.64
C ILE A 411 9.36 -18.41 -11.30
N ASP A 412 9.33 -18.84 -10.05
CA ASP A 412 8.55 -20.01 -9.61
C ASP A 412 7.03 -19.74 -9.77
N TYR A 413 6.57 -18.55 -9.38
CA TYR A 413 5.13 -18.23 -9.31
C TYR A 413 4.44 -18.22 -10.66
N ILE A 414 5.14 -17.78 -11.70
CA ILE A 414 4.60 -17.78 -13.09
C ILE A 414 5.15 -18.92 -13.93
N ASN A 415 5.96 -19.82 -13.37
CA ASN A 415 6.70 -20.88 -14.07
C ASN A 415 7.47 -20.31 -15.28
N ALA A 416 8.34 -19.31 -15.02
CA ALA A 416 9.18 -18.75 -16.08
C ALA A 416 10.28 -19.73 -16.46
N TYR A 417 10.63 -19.79 -17.74
CA TYR A 417 11.59 -20.75 -18.28
C TYR A 417 12.37 -20.18 -19.48
N GLU A 418 13.38 -20.90 -19.94
CA GLU A 418 14.39 -20.45 -20.93
C GLU A 418 13.83 -20.00 -22.28
N ASN A 419 12.63 -20.45 -22.67
CA ASN A 419 12.00 -20.05 -23.93
C ASN A 419 11.08 -18.82 -23.77
N ASP A 420 10.96 -18.26 -22.57
CA ASP A 420 10.19 -17.03 -22.37
C ASP A 420 10.92 -15.80 -22.89
N ILE A 421 10.14 -14.83 -23.27
CA ILE A 421 10.59 -13.50 -23.67
C ILE A 421 9.84 -12.47 -22.84
N CYS A 422 10.55 -11.79 -21.96
CA CYS A 422 9.96 -10.72 -21.15
C CYS A 422 10.10 -9.36 -21.83
N GLY A 423 8.96 -8.71 -22.07
CA GLY A 423 8.92 -7.32 -22.58
C GLY A 423 9.13 -6.31 -21.46
N VAL A 424 10.23 -5.55 -21.51
CA VAL A 424 10.49 -4.47 -20.55
C VAL A 424 9.75 -3.21 -20.98
N TYR A 425 8.67 -2.91 -20.29
CA TYR A 425 7.82 -1.74 -20.53
C TYR A 425 8.17 -0.54 -19.66
N LEU A 426 8.53 -0.75 -18.40
CA LEU A 426 8.76 0.34 -17.44
C LEU A 426 10.10 1.04 -17.64
N SER A 427 10.23 2.30 -17.17
CA SER A 427 11.52 2.99 -17.10
C SER A 427 12.40 2.34 -16.05
N PHE A 428 13.70 2.26 -16.34
CA PHE A 428 14.70 1.65 -15.45
C PHE A 428 14.88 2.40 -14.12
N SER A 429 14.44 3.64 -14.04
CA SER A 429 14.44 4.43 -12.79
C SER A 429 13.30 4.07 -11.82
N PHE A 430 12.37 3.22 -12.24
CA PHE A 430 11.36 2.64 -11.37
C PHE A 430 11.78 1.26 -10.90
N ASP A 431 11.58 0.99 -9.62
CA ASP A 431 11.89 -0.30 -8.98
C ASP A 431 11.25 -1.49 -9.71
N ALA A 432 10.02 -1.34 -10.19
CA ALA A 432 9.32 -2.41 -10.90
C ALA A 432 10.01 -2.84 -12.23
N ALA A 433 10.92 -2.05 -12.81
CA ALA A 433 11.72 -2.46 -13.95
C ALA A 433 12.74 -3.55 -13.57
N VAL A 434 13.21 -3.56 -12.32
CA VAL A 434 14.11 -4.59 -11.78
C VAL A 434 13.50 -5.99 -11.95
N LYS A 435 12.20 -6.11 -11.67
CA LYS A 435 11.46 -7.35 -11.82
C LYS A 435 11.26 -7.77 -13.29
N GLN A 436 11.29 -6.81 -14.23
CA GLN A 436 11.17 -7.11 -15.67
C GLN A 436 12.48 -7.61 -16.30
N ILE A 437 13.58 -7.58 -15.57
CA ILE A 437 14.92 -7.88 -16.11
C ILE A 437 15.54 -9.06 -15.37
N PHE A 438 15.82 -8.88 -14.09
CA PHE A 438 16.73 -9.79 -13.37
C PHE A 438 16.20 -11.23 -13.20
N PRO A 439 14.89 -11.48 -12.91
CA PRO A 439 14.41 -12.85 -12.82
C PRO A 439 14.62 -13.62 -14.13
N TYR A 440 14.40 -13.00 -15.26
CA TYR A 440 14.48 -13.65 -16.56
C TYR A 440 15.90 -13.99 -16.99
N LEU A 441 16.87 -13.18 -16.55
CA LEU A 441 18.30 -13.49 -16.72
C LEU A 441 18.78 -14.65 -15.84
N LEU A 442 18.01 -15.06 -14.82
CA LEU A 442 18.33 -16.20 -13.95
C LEU A 442 17.70 -17.51 -14.42
N CYS A 443 16.70 -17.48 -15.31
CA CYS A 443 16.04 -18.69 -15.80
C CYS A 443 16.33 -19.00 -17.28
N GLY A 444 17.25 -18.27 -17.92
CA GLY A 444 17.63 -18.50 -19.32
C GLY A 444 16.73 -17.85 -20.35
N ALA A 445 15.71 -17.09 -19.90
CA ALA A 445 14.78 -16.36 -20.77
C ALA A 445 15.42 -15.12 -21.41
N SER A 446 14.78 -14.58 -22.44
CA SER A 446 15.20 -13.32 -23.10
C SER A 446 14.51 -12.12 -22.49
N VAL A 447 15.23 -11.02 -22.40
CA VAL A 447 14.71 -9.70 -22.02
C VAL A 447 14.67 -8.79 -23.25
N ASP A 448 13.49 -8.36 -23.66
CA ASP A 448 13.26 -7.49 -24.84
C ASP A 448 12.84 -6.10 -24.40
N ILE A 449 13.62 -5.08 -24.76
CA ILE A 449 13.31 -3.69 -24.40
C ILE A 449 12.31 -3.11 -25.39
N ILE A 450 11.06 -2.95 -24.98
CA ILE A 450 10.01 -2.33 -25.78
C ILE A 450 10.39 -0.86 -26.05
N PRO A 451 10.52 -0.44 -27.33
CA PRO A 451 10.94 0.90 -27.68
C PRO A 451 9.86 1.94 -27.33
N GLU A 452 10.28 3.19 -27.17
CA GLU A 452 9.36 4.29 -26.82
C GLU A 452 8.24 4.46 -27.86
N THR A 453 8.55 4.24 -29.14
CA THR A 453 7.59 4.31 -30.26
C THR A 453 6.46 3.30 -30.15
N ALA A 454 6.71 2.12 -29.58
CA ALA A 454 5.69 1.08 -29.37
C ALA A 454 4.84 1.30 -28.09
N ARG A 455 5.27 2.16 -27.18
CA ARG A 455 4.61 2.39 -25.87
C ARG A 455 3.45 3.39 -25.91
N ALA A 456 3.06 3.88 -27.08
CA ALA A 456 2.06 4.93 -27.25
C ALA A 456 0.66 4.54 -26.69
N ASN A 457 0.24 3.30 -26.91
CA ASN A 457 -1.05 2.77 -26.43
C ASN A 457 -1.03 1.23 -26.38
N GLU A 458 -2.11 0.64 -25.86
CA GLU A 458 -2.23 -0.80 -25.70
C GLU A 458 -2.17 -1.59 -27.03
N TYR A 459 -2.63 -1.03 -28.12
CA TYR A 459 -2.64 -1.70 -29.43
C TYR A 459 -1.23 -1.78 -30.02
N THR A 460 -0.46 -0.69 -29.94
CA THR A 460 0.92 -0.68 -30.43
C THR A 460 1.84 -1.57 -29.60
N VAL A 461 1.62 -1.65 -28.27
CA VAL A 461 2.31 -2.62 -27.42
C VAL A 461 1.94 -4.05 -27.80
N ASN A 462 0.64 -4.31 -27.99
CA ASN A 462 0.18 -5.64 -28.38
C ASN A 462 0.78 -6.12 -29.72
N GLU A 463 0.77 -5.24 -30.73
CA GLU A 463 1.39 -5.50 -32.03
C GLU A 463 2.89 -5.79 -31.89
N TYR A 464 3.60 -5.01 -31.08
CA TYR A 464 5.01 -5.25 -30.80
C TYR A 464 5.23 -6.59 -30.12
N CYS A 465 4.41 -6.92 -29.12
CA CYS A 465 4.49 -8.20 -28.41
C CYS A 465 4.28 -9.38 -29.38
N GLU A 466 3.30 -9.31 -30.28
CA GLU A 466 3.09 -10.35 -31.29
C GLU A 466 4.25 -10.46 -32.28
N LYS A 467 4.74 -9.34 -32.78
CA LYS A 467 5.87 -9.28 -33.71
C LYS A 467 7.15 -9.89 -33.13
N LYS A 468 7.39 -9.68 -31.82
CA LYS A 468 8.61 -10.12 -31.12
C LYS A 468 8.43 -11.45 -30.40
N GLY A 469 7.20 -12.01 -30.34
CA GLY A 469 6.89 -13.23 -29.62
C GLY A 469 7.01 -13.09 -28.11
N ILE A 470 6.67 -11.92 -27.55
CA ILE A 470 6.74 -11.67 -26.11
C ILE A 470 5.72 -12.55 -25.39
N THR A 471 6.19 -13.30 -24.38
CA THR A 471 5.38 -14.25 -23.60
C THR A 471 5.01 -13.72 -22.23
N ILE A 472 5.79 -12.77 -21.71
CA ILE A 472 5.58 -12.15 -20.39
C ILE A 472 5.63 -10.62 -20.55
N LEU A 473 4.60 -9.95 -20.02
CA LEU A 473 4.51 -8.50 -20.05
C LEU A 473 4.10 -7.98 -18.69
N ALA A 474 4.87 -7.04 -18.11
CA ALA A 474 4.49 -6.33 -16.90
C ALA A 474 4.26 -4.85 -17.20
N VAL A 475 3.12 -4.30 -16.76
CA VAL A 475 2.69 -2.94 -17.07
C VAL A 475 1.99 -2.28 -15.88
N PRO A 476 1.97 -0.93 -15.82
CA PRO A 476 1.21 -0.22 -14.79
C PRO A 476 -0.28 -0.56 -14.85
N THR A 477 -0.97 -0.53 -13.71
CA THR A 477 -2.37 -0.96 -13.58
C THR A 477 -3.32 -0.22 -14.53
N ILE A 478 -3.12 1.08 -14.73
CA ILE A 478 -3.94 1.86 -15.66
C ILE A 478 -3.83 1.32 -17.10
N PHE A 479 -2.61 0.97 -17.50
CA PHE A 479 -2.38 0.38 -18.83
C PHE A 479 -2.93 -1.04 -18.89
N ALA A 480 -2.73 -1.86 -17.85
CA ALA A 480 -3.23 -3.22 -17.76
C ALA A 480 -4.75 -3.30 -17.94
N LYS A 481 -5.52 -2.39 -17.30
CA LYS A 481 -6.98 -2.31 -17.46
C LYS A 481 -7.41 -2.17 -18.93
N ARG A 482 -6.74 -1.31 -19.68
CA ARG A 482 -7.02 -1.10 -21.11
C ARG A 482 -6.58 -2.31 -21.94
N PHE A 483 -5.40 -2.85 -21.65
CA PHE A 483 -4.86 -4.02 -22.34
C PHE A 483 -5.76 -5.26 -22.12
N ILE A 484 -6.16 -5.54 -20.88
CA ILE A 484 -7.10 -6.63 -20.56
C ILE A 484 -8.43 -6.45 -21.27
N LYS A 485 -8.94 -5.22 -21.35
CA LYS A 485 -10.23 -4.94 -21.99
C LYS A 485 -10.18 -5.13 -23.52
N ASN A 486 -9.09 -4.70 -24.18
CA ASN A 486 -9.04 -4.45 -25.61
C ASN A 486 -8.17 -5.43 -26.41
N CYS A 487 -7.21 -6.13 -25.76
CA CYS A 487 -6.18 -6.90 -26.46
C CYS A 487 -6.23 -8.39 -26.12
N ASP A 488 -6.32 -9.23 -27.16
CA ASP A 488 -5.89 -10.61 -27.13
C ASP A 488 -4.49 -10.68 -27.74
N ASN A 489 -3.67 -11.67 -27.34
CA ASN A 489 -2.29 -11.79 -27.83
C ASN A 489 -1.94 -13.25 -28.08
N LYS A 490 -1.37 -13.54 -29.25
CA LYS A 490 -1.08 -14.91 -29.68
C LYS A 490 0.01 -15.59 -28.85
N TYR A 491 1.00 -14.86 -28.36
CA TYR A 491 2.19 -15.39 -27.70
C TYR A 491 2.21 -15.12 -26.19
N LEU A 492 1.52 -14.07 -25.75
CA LEU A 492 1.49 -13.69 -24.34
C LEU A 492 0.84 -14.80 -23.50
N ARG A 493 1.55 -15.27 -22.47
CA ARG A 493 1.03 -16.23 -21.51
C ARG A 493 0.84 -15.63 -20.12
N VAL A 494 1.53 -14.51 -19.82
CA VAL A 494 1.47 -13.83 -18.53
C VAL A 494 1.42 -12.32 -18.71
N LEU A 495 0.42 -11.69 -18.10
CA LEU A 495 0.32 -10.26 -17.89
C LEU A 495 0.42 -9.97 -16.38
N GLN A 496 1.41 -9.19 -15.97
CA GLN A 496 1.60 -8.76 -14.59
C GLN A 496 1.26 -7.27 -14.46
N SER A 497 0.62 -6.90 -13.36
CA SER A 497 0.19 -5.54 -13.11
C SER A 497 0.36 -5.18 -11.65
N GLY A 498 0.84 -3.97 -11.40
CA GLY A 498 0.99 -3.45 -10.05
C GLY A 498 1.04 -1.93 -10.03
N GLY A 499 1.16 -1.39 -8.83
CA GLY A 499 1.31 0.05 -8.62
C GLY A 499 0.01 0.78 -8.31
N ASP A 500 -1.18 0.21 -8.55
CA ASP A 500 -2.48 0.77 -8.20
C ASP A 500 -3.54 -0.34 -8.11
N LYS A 501 -4.77 -0.01 -7.71
CA LYS A 501 -5.88 -0.96 -7.64
C LYS A 501 -6.28 -1.46 -9.03
N LEU A 502 -6.07 -2.74 -9.28
CA LEU A 502 -6.59 -3.40 -10.47
C LEU A 502 -8.11 -3.57 -10.33
N LYS A 503 -8.85 -3.23 -11.39
CA LYS A 503 -10.31 -3.38 -11.47
C LYS A 503 -10.70 -3.89 -12.84
N GLY A 504 -11.74 -4.72 -12.84
CA GLY A 504 -12.27 -5.34 -14.05
C GLY A 504 -11.44 -6.55 -14.46
N TYR A 505 -12.14 -7.56 -14.92
CA TYR A 505 -11.60 -8.79 -15.45
C TYR A 505 -12.23 -9.05 -16.80
N LYS A 506 -11.48 -9.64 -17.68
CA LYS A 506 -11.97 -10.26 -18.91
C LYS A 506 -11.15 -11.49 -19.14
N GLU A 507 -11.81 -12.62 -19.38
CA GLU A 507 -11.13 -13.86 -19.73
C GLU A 507 -10.27 -13.66 -20.98
N ARG A 508 -9.02 -14.07 -20.89
CA ARG A 508 -7.99 -13.92 -21.92
C ARG A 508 -7.22 -15.23 -22.08
N ASN A 509 -6.53 -15.36 -23.19
CA ASN A 509 -5.62 -16.48 -23.44
C ASN A 509 -4.31 -16.41 -22.64
N TYR A 510 -4.14 -15.38 -21.80
CA TYR A 510 -3.01 -15.20 -20.89
C TYR A 510 -3.49 -15.06 -19.45
N LYS A 511 -2.63 -15.50 -18.51
CA LYS A 511 -2.87 -15.35 -17.07
C LYS A 511 -2.63 -13.91 -16.62
N ILE A 512 -3.45 -13.42 -15.70
CA ILE A 512 -3.36 -12.07 -15.17
C ILE A 512 -2.94 -12.14 -13.69
N TYR A 513 -1.91 -11.36 -13.32
CA TYR A 513 -1.43 -11.27 -11.95
C TYR A 513 -1.51 -9.84 -11.44
N ASN A 514 -2.09 -9.67 -10.26
CA ASN A 514 -2.09 -8.41 -9.51
C ASN A 514 -0.99 -8.47 -8.45
N GLU A 515 -0.11 -7.49 -8.45
CA GLU A 515 1.11 -7.48 -7.65
C GLU A 515 1.22 -6.21 -6.83
N TYR A 516 1.71 -6.36 -5.60
CA TYR A 516 1.89 -5.25 -4.70
C TYR A 516 3.26 -5.34 -4.02
N GLY A 517 3.88 -4.18 -3.85
CA GLY A 517 5.09 -4.01 -3.06
C GLY A 517 5.57 -2.56 -3.11
N PRO A 518 6.05 -2.03 -1.99
CA PRO A 518 6.74 -0.75 -1.95
C PRO A 518 8.22 -0.93 -2.33
N ALA A 519 8.86 0.13 -2.81
CA ALA A 519 10.29 0.13 -3.13
C ALA A 519 11.15 -0.16 -1.90
N GLU A 520 10.70 0.27 -0.73
CA GLU A 520 11.29 0.01 0.58
C GLU A 520 11.33 -1.48 0.96
N PHE A 521 10.57 -2.30 0.22
CA PHE A 521 10.49 -3.75 0.41
C PHE A 521 10.74 -4.51 -0.91
N THR A 522 11.70 -4.08 -1.68
CA THR A 522 12.24 -4.74 -2.90
C THR A 522 11.15 -5.11 -3.92
N VAL A 523 10.38 -4.10 -4.39
CA VAL A 523 9.44 -4.18 -5.53
C VAL A 523 8.18 -5.02 -5.28
N LEU A 524 8.32 -6.28 -4.85
CA LEU A 524 7.25 -7.27 -4.79
C LEU A 524 7.13 -7.86 -3.39
N ALA A 525 6.02 -7.62 -2.72
CA ALA A 525 5.73 -8.15 -1.39
C ALA A 525 4.60 -9.19 -1.41
N THR A 526 3.58 -8.98 -2.24
CA THR A 526 2.46 -9.90 -2.39
C THR A 526 2.05 -10.05 -3.86
N SER A 527 1.41 -11.18 -4.20
CA SER A 527 0.92 -11.43 -5.54
C SER A 527 -0.38 -12.23 -5.53
N PHE A 528 -1.27 -11.93 -6.48
CA PHE A 528 -2.57 -12.57 -6.65
C PHE A 528 -2.79 -12.98 -8.11
N TYR A 529 -3.16 -14.24 -8.33
CA TYR A 529 -3.61 -14.70 -9.65
C TYR A 529 -5.10 -14.39 -9.84
N VAL A 530 -5.40 -13.57 -10.84
CA VAL A 530 -6.78 -13.13 -11.18
C VAL A 530 -7.35 -14.10 -12.19
N ASP A 531 -8.17 -15.05 -11.74
CA ASP A 531 -8.73 -16.15 -12.54
C ASP A 531 -10.20 -15.94 -12.94
N LYS A 532 -10.87 -14.96 -12.32
CA LYS A 532 -12.28 -14.62 -12.55
C LYS A 532 -12.56 -13.15 -12.26
N GLU A 533 -13.79 -12.72 -12.43
CA GLU A 533 -14.22 -11.40 -11.99
C GLU A 533 -14.35 -11.35 -10.46
N TYR A 534 -13.74 -10.34 -9.86
CA TYR A 534 -13.82 -10.03 -8.44
C TYR A 534 -14.43 -8.64 -8.26
N GLU A 535 -15.27 -8.44 -7.27
CA GLU A 535 -15.77 -7.12 -6.90
C GLU A 535 -14.60 -6.20 -6.50
N LYS A 536 -13.66 -6.77 -5.72
CA LYS A 536 -12.37 -6.16 -5.37
C LYS A 536 -11.29 -7.21 -5.59
N ILE A 537 -10.30 -6.90 -6.41
CA ILE A 537 -9.16 -7.78 -6.66
C ILE A 537 -8.17 -7.61 -5.51
N PRO A 538 -7.88 -8.67 -4.72
CA PRO A 538 -6.91 -8.60 -3.64
C PRO A 538 -5.50 -8.28 -4.15
N ILE A 539 -4.62 -7.84 -3.23
CA ILE A 539 -3.18 -7.77 -3.51
C ILE A 539 -2.48 -9.12 -3.31
N GLY A 540 -3.19 -10.11 -2.80
CA GLY A 540 -2.74 -11.50 -2.69
C GLY A 540 -2.03 -11.83 -1.39
N LYS A 541 -1.26 -12.93 -1.43
CA LYS A 541 -0.51 -13.47 -0.28
C LYS A 541 0.95 -13.01 -0.32
N PRO A 542 1.63 -12.97 0.84
CA PRO A 542 3.06 -12.67 0.90
C PRO A 542 3.90 -13.61 0.04
N ILE A 543 4.96 -13.07 -0.57
CA ILE A 543 5.92 -13.86 -1.35
C ILE A 543 6.93 -14.59 -0.44
N TYR A 544 7.89 -15.32 -1.01
CA TYR A 544 8.91 -16.06 -0.23
C TYR A 544 9.63 -15.18 0.80
N ASN A 545 9.75 -15.70 2.04
CA ASN A 545 10.48 -15.06 3.14
C ASN A 545 10.01 -13.63 3.45
N THR A 546 8.73 -13.38 3.22
CA THR A 546 8.02 -12.12 3.47
C THR A 546 6.89 -12.39 4.45
N TYR A 547 6.75 -11.55 5.46
CA TYR A 547 5.74 -11.64 6.49
C TYR A 547 4.93 -10.35 6.51
N ALA A 548 3.62 -10.47 6.42
CA ALA A 548 2.69 -9.35 6.48
C ALA A 548 1.99 -9.34 7.84
N TYR A 549 1.90 -8.16 8.42
CA TYR A 549 1.17 -7.90 9.66
C TYR A 549 0.22 -6.74 9.42
N ILE A 550 -0.97 -6.82 10.00
CA ILE A 550 -1.94 -5.73 9.94
C ILE A 550 -2.20 -5.28 11.37
N PHE A 551 -1.88 -4.02 11.66
CA PHE A 551 -1.94 -3.47 13.01
C PHE A 551 -3.07 -2.46 13.15
N ASP A 552 -3.74 -2.49 14.30
CA ASP A 552 -4.69 -1.48 14.74
C ASP A 552 -4.00 -0.13 15.05
N MET A 553 -4.78 0.85 15.49
CA MET A 553 -4.28 2.17 15.87
C MET A 553 -3.39 2.15 17.12
N ASN A 554 -3.41 1.06 17.88
CA ASN A 554 -2.64 0.87 19.11
C ASN A 554 -1.38 0.03 18.90
N GLY A 555 -1.21 -0.57 17.72
CA GLY A 555 -0.09 -1.45 17.40
C GLY A 555 -0.34 -2.91 17.76
N ASN A 556 -1.58 -3.33 17.98
CA ASN A 556 -1.96 -4.73 18.15
C ASN A 556 -2.35 -5.34 16.79
N ILE A 557 -2.26 -6.67 16.68
CA ILE A 557 -2.70 -7.39 15.48
C ILE A 557 -4.22 -7.24 15.31
N CYS A 558 -4.64 -6.87 14.10
CA CYS A 558 -6.05 -6.83 13.73
C CYS A 558 -6.62 -8.23 13.49
N PRO A 559 -7.88 -8.48 13.90
CA PRO A 559 -8.62 -9.66 13.47
C PRO A 559 -8.77 -9.72 11.93
N ILE A 560 -9.02 -10.91 11.38
CA ILE A 560 -9.34 -11.11 9.97
C ILE A 560 -10.59 -10.27 9.61
N GLY A 561 -10.56 -9.59 8.46
CA GLY A 561 -11.63 -8.70 8.02
C GLY A 561 -11.60 -7.29 8.62
N VAL A 562 -10.80 -7.05 9.65
CA VAL A 562 -10.64 -5.73 10.30
C VAL A 562 -9.53 -4.93 9.62
N PRO A 563 -9.79 -3.67 9.24
CA PRO A 563 -8.79 -2.79 8.64
C PRO A 563 -7.69 -2.37 9.62
N GLY A 564 -6.45 -2.32 9.15
CA GLY A 564 -5.31 -1.80 9.91
C GLY A 564 -4.15 -1.39 9.01
N GLU A 565 -3.07 -0.88 9.60
CA GLU A 565 -1.85 -0.54 8.87
C GLU A 565 -1.12 -1.82 8.43
N LEU A 566 -0.91 -1.98 7.13
CA LEU A 566 -0.08 -3.06 6.61
C LEU A 566 1.39 -2.79 6.91
N CYS A 567 2.03 -3.72 7.60
CA CYS A 567 3.46 -3.74 7.87
C CYS A 567 4.10 -4.98 7.24
N LEU A 568 5.29 -4.83 6.68
CA LEU A 568 6.01 -5.91 5.99
C LEU A 568 7.35 -6.17 6.68
N SER A 569 7.65 -7.44 6.92
CA SER A 569 8.92 -7.90 7.49
C SER A 569 9.51 -9.04 6.68
N GLY A 570 10.81 -9.24 6.78
CA GLY A 570 11.50 -10.33 6.10
C GLY A 570 12.69 -9.88 5.28
N ILE A 571 13.21 -10.81 4.49
CA ILE A 571 14.50 -10.69 3.79
C ILE A 571 14.53 -9.56 2.73
N GLN A 572 13.38 -9.08 2.29
CA GLN A 572 13.26 -8.07 1.23
C GLN A 572 13.30 -6.63 1.74
N ILE A 573 13.35 -6.43 3.05
CA ILE A 573 13.42 -5.09 3.64
C ILE A 573 14.69 -4.37 3.19
N SER A 574 14.57 -3.11 2.77
CA SER A 574 15.73 -2.28 2.40
C SER A 574 16.52 -1.87 3.65
N ARG A 575 17.72 -1.34 3.46
CA ARG A 575 18.55 -0.80 4.57
C ARG A 575 18.04 0.53 5.15
N GLY A 576 16.85 0.99 4.75
CA GLY A 576 16.32 2.31 5.11
C GLY A 576 16.72 3.40 4.11
N TYR A 577 16.46 4.65 4.48
CA TYR A 577 16.72 5.82 3.64
C TYR A 577 18.10 6.40 3.90
N MET A 578 18.88 6.62 2.84
CA MET A 578 20.19 7.24 2.93
C MET A 578 20.07 8.65 3.48
N HIS A 579 20.97 9.02 4.41
CA HIS A 579 21.06 10.36 5.03
C HIS A 579 19.76 10.84 5.70
N LYS A 580 18.85 9.94 6.08
CA LYS A 580 17.55 10.26 6.70
C LYS A 580 17.25 9.30 7.85
N GLU A 581 18.11 9.32 8.91
CA GLU A 581 18.02 8.38 10.02
C GLU A 581 16.69 8.48 10.77
N GLU A 582 16.17 9.70 10.99
CA GLU A 582 14.92 9.90 11.72
C GLU A 582 13.72 9.34 10.95
N LEU A 583 13.66 9.58 9.63
CA LEU A 583 12.62 9.00 8.78
C LEU A 583 12.75 7.47 8.69
N THR A 584 13.99 6.96 8.70
CA THR A 584 14.25 5.52 8.74
C THR A 584 13.70 4.91 10.03
N LYS A 585 14.00 5.50 11.19
CA LYS A 585 13.49 5.01 12.48
C LYS A 585 11.95 5.08 12.56
N GLU A 586 11.33 6.09 11.94
CA GLU A 586 9.87 6.21 11.89
C GLU A 586 9.21 5.11 11.07
N LYS A 587 9.81 4.75 9.91
CA LYS A 587 9.20 3.82 8.94
C LYS A 587 9.68 2.38 9.10
N PHE A 588 10.91 2.18 9.57
CA PHE A 588 11.51 0.86 9.79
C PHE A 588 11.63 0.62 11.30
N VAL A 589 10.61 0.00 11.87
CA VAL A 589 10.48 -0.21 13.31
C VAL A 589 10.87 -1.63 13.71
N GLU A 590 11.20 -1.84 14.98
CA GLU A 590 11.43 -3.20 15.48
C GLU A 590 10.16 -4.03 15.35
N ASN A 591 10.31 -5.27 14.90
CA ASN A 591 9.21 -6.22 14.78
C ASN A 591 9.03 -6.96 16.11
N PRO A 592 7.90 -6.81 16.81
CA PRO A 592 7.65 -7.51 18.06
C PRO A 592 7.55 -9.04 17.91
N PHE A 593 7.37 -9.53 16.66
CA PHE A 593 7.24 -10.94 16.32
C PHE A 593 8.49 -11.49 15.62
N ALA A 594 9.64 -10.81 15.78
CA ALA A 594 10.89 -11.23 15.17
C ALA A 594 11.35 -12.59 15.71
N PHE A 595 11.72 -13.51 14.80
CA PHE A 595 12.23 -14.83 15.14
C PHE A 595 13.62 -15.13 14.57
N ASP A 596 14.12 -14.25 13.68
CA ASP A 596 15.48 -14.30 13.14
C ASP A 596 16.01 -12.89 12.81
N LYS A 597 17.25 -12.83 12.29
CA LYS A 597 17.87 -11.54 11.93
C LYS A 597 17.19 -10.80 10.77
N TYR A 598 16.47 -11.51 9.89
CA TYR A 598 15.82 -10.94 8.71
C TYR A 598 14.44 -10.36 9.04
N THR A 599 13.83 -10.89 10.09
CA THR A 599 12.52 -10.44 10.58
C THR A 599 12.62 -9.41 11.71
N ARG A 600 13.86 -9.00 12.08
CA ARG A 600 14.10 -8.05 13.18
C ARG A 600 13.39 -6.72 12.99
N PHE A 601 13.31 -6.23 11.77
CA PHE A 601 12.62 -4.98 11.45
C PHE A 601 11.41 -5.24 10.58
N MET A 602 10.44 -4.34 10.65
CA MET A 602 9.32 -4.26 9.73
C MET A 602 9.18 -2.85 9.17
N TYR A 603 8.73 -2.77 7.93
CA TYR A 603 8.43 -1.53 7.24
C TYR A 603 6.96 -1.20 7.37
N LYS A 604 6.64 -0.03 7.93
CA LYS A 604 5.31 0.56 8.01
C LYS A 604 4.94 1.16 6.67
N THR A 605 4.05 0.49 5.93
CA THR A 605 3.75 0.88 4.54
C THR A 605 2.93 2.17 4.44
N GLY A 606 2.14 2.49 5.48
CA GLY A 606 1.13 3.52 5.45
C GLY A 606 -0.09 3.16 4.60
N ASP A 607 -0.19 1.91 4.13
CA ASP A 607 -1.36 1.39 3.45
C ASP A 607 -2.33 0.77 4.47
N LEU A 608 -3.61 1.13 4.37
CA LEU A 608 -4.69 0.51 5.11
C LEU A 608 -5.11 -0.77 4.38
N ALA A 609 -5.06 -1.90 5.06
CA ALA A 609 -5.38 -3.21 4.49
C ALA A 609 -6.12 -4.08 5.50
N LYS A 610 -6.65 -5.21 5.04
CA LYS A 610 -7.22 -6.24 5.89
C LYS A 610 -6.94 -7.64 5.34
N TRP A 611 -6.82 -8.62 6.22
CA TRP A 611 -6.83 -10.02 5.84
C TRP A 611 -8.21 -10.44 5.34
N LEU A 612 -8.26 -11.27 4.31
CA LEU A 612 -9.46 -11.99 3.89
C LEU A 612 -9.41 -13.41 4.45
N GLU A 613 -10.58 -14.07 4.50
CA GLU A 613 -10.77 -15.44 4.99
C GLU A 613 -9.81 -16.48 4.41
N ASP A 614 -9.43 -16.30 3.17
CA ASP A 614 -8.56 -17.20 2.43
C ASP A 614 -7.06 -16.88 2.57
N GLY A 615 -6.71 -15.96 3.46
CA GLY A 615 -5.35 -15.48 3.68
C GLY A 615 -4.80 -14.58 2.59
N ASN A 616 -5.65 -14.06 1.69
CA ASN A 616 -5.29 -12.97 0.81
C ASN A 616 -5.41 -11.63 1.55
N ILE A 617 -4.72 -10.60 1.06
CA ILE A 617 -4.78 -9.23 1.61
C ILE A 617 -5.58 -8.34 0.66
N ASP A 618 -6.60 -7.63 1.19
CA ASP A 618 -7.31 -6.53 0.50
C ASP A 618 -6.70 -5.20 0.93
N CYS A 619 -6.15 -4.45 -0.02
CA CYS A 619 -5.63 -3.10 0.20
C CYS A 619 -6.75 -2.07 0.03
N ILE A 620 -7.17 -1.47 1.14
CA ILE A 620 -8.31 -0.54 1.19
C ILE A 620 -7.93 0.84 0.67
N GLY A 621 -6.74 1.34 1.04
CA GLY A 621 -6.28 2.67 0.63
C GLY A 621 -5.00 3.12 1.32
N ARG A 622 -4.75 4.43 1.30
CA ARG A 622 -3.64 5.06 2.00
C ARG A 622 -4.14 5.76 3.27
N MET A 623 -3.34 5.70 4.32
CA MET A 623 -3.55 6.44 5.57
C MET A 623 -3.06 7.89 5.47
N ASP A 624 -2.12 8.14 4.57
CA ASP A 624 -1.49 9.45 4.32
C ASP A 624 -2.02 10.13 3.05
N SER A 625 -1.41 11.25 2.68
CA SER A 625 -1.75 12.04 1.49
C SER A 625 -1.04 11.57 0.21
N GLN A 626 -0.28 10.49 0.25
CA GLN A 626 0.35 9.94 -0.94
C GLN A 626 -0.68 9.48 -1.96
N VAL A 627 -0.39 9.71 -3.22
CA VAL A 627 -1.25 9.28 -4.33
C VAL A 627 -0.44 8.52 -5.36
N LYS A 628 -1.11 7.72 -6.16
CA LYS A 628 -0.50 7.07 -7.32
C LYS A 628 -1.02 7.71 -8.59
N ILE A 629 -0.16 8.43 -9.29
CA ILE A 629 -0.46 9.08 -10.57
C ILE A 629 0.09 8.22 -11.69
N LYS A 630 -0.81 7.67 -12.50
CA LYS A 630 -0.44 6.72 -13.58
C LYS A 630 0.42 5.54 -13.09
N GLY A 631 0.15 5.08 -11.85
CA GLY A 631 0.87 3.99 -11.22
C GLY A 631 2.20 4.38 -10.56
N ILE A 632 2.57 5.66 -10.60
CA ILE A 632 3.79 6.18 -9.97
C ILE A 632 3.42 6.80 -8.63
N ARG A 633 4.16 6.45 -7.57
CA ARG A 633 4.00 7.02 -6.22
C ARG A 633 4.42 8.48 -6.20
N VAL A 634 3.52 9.36 -5.79
CA VAL A 634 3.71 10.81 -5.72
C VAL A 634 3.37 11.30 -4.33
N GLU A 635 4.31 11.99 -3.72
CA GLU A 635 4.08 12.74 -2.48
C GLU A 635 3.50 14.12 -2.83
N ILE A 636 2.26 14.34 -2.45
CA ILE A 636 1.59 15.63 -2.68
C ILE A 636 2.38 16.78 -2.06
N TYR A 637 2.95 16.54 -0.88
CA TYR A 637 3.74 17.55 -0.16
C TYR A 637 5.00 18.01 -0.92
N GLU A 638 5.62 17.15 -1.72
CA GLU A 638 6.77 17.55 -2.56
C GLU A 638 6.36 18.61 -3.58
N ILE A 639 5.15 18.49 -4.15
CA ILE A 639 4.61 19.47 -5.09
C ILE A 639 4.25 20.77 -4.37
N GLU A 640 3.57 20.67 -3.22
CA GLU A 640 3.21 21.83 -2.41
C GLU A 640 4.45 22.62 -1.95
N ASN A 641 5.49 21.90 -1.52
CA ASN A 641 6.74 22.52 -1.11
C ASN A 641 7.41 23.30 -2.25
N GLU A 642 7.46 22.72 -3.45
CA GLU A 642 8.01 23.41 -4.62
C GLU A 642 7.19 24.64 -5.02
N ILE A 643 5.85 24.60 -4.87
CA ILE A 643 5.02 25.79 -5.10
C ILE A 643 5.28 26.85 -4.02
N ASN A 644 5.40 26.45 -2.76
CA ASN A 644 5.64 27.36 -1.64
C ASN A 644 7.06 27.99 -1.65
N ASN A 645 8.01 27.41 -2.40
CA ASN A 645 9.33 28.00 -2.62
C ASN A 645 9.31 29.21 -3.59
N ILE A 646 8.17 29.50 -4.25
CA ILE A 646 8.00 30.69 -5.07
C ILE A 646 7.76 31.88 -4.14
N PRO A 647 8.60 32.93 -4.15
CA PRO A 647 8.57 34.01 -3.15
C PRO A 647 7.22 34.75 -3.05
N GLU A 648 6.46 34.83 -4.13
CA GLU A 648 5.17 35.52 -4.19
C GLU A 648 4.01 34.68 -3.62
N ILE A 649 4.23 33.37 -3.37
CA ILE A 649 3.19 32.46 -2.89
C ILE A 649 3.26 32.30 -1.37
N LYS A 650 2.13 32.51 -0.70
CA LYS A 650 2.00 32.38 0.76
C LYS A 650 1.74 30.93 1.22
N SER A 651 0.92 30.25 0.48
CA SER A 651 0.54 28.88 0.78
C SER A 651 -0.04 28.19 -0.45
N SER A 652 0.07 26.89 -0.50
CA SER A 652 -0.49 26.08 -1.56
C SER A 652 -1.15 24.80 -1.02
N VAL A 653 -1.99 24.20 -1.84
CA VAL A 653 -2.56 22.87 -1.63
C VAL A 653 -2.65 22.15 -2.97
N CYS A 654 -2.20 20.91 -3.00
CA CYS A 654 -2.33 20.04 -4.15
C CYS A 654 -3.26 18.86 -3.82
N ILE A 655 -4.07 18.46 -4.78
CA ILE A 655 -4.99 17.32 -4.63
C ILE A 655 -4.97 16.48 -5.89
N ALA A 656 -5.18 15.17 -5.72
CA ALA A 656 -5.50 14.29 -6.83
C ALA A 656 -7.02 14.18 -6.97
N ARG A 657 -7.51 14.27 -8.22
CA ARG A 657 -8.92 14.09 -8.56
C ARG A 657 -9.07 13.08 -9.70
N PRO A 658 -10.13 12.27 -9.70
CA PRO A 658 -10.41 11.41 -10.84
C PRO A 658 -10.98 12.24 -12.01
N ASP A 659 -10.58 11.89 -13.22
CA ASP A 659 -11.20 12.35 -14.46
C ASP A 659 -12.49 11.56 -14.75
N GLU A 660 -13.10 11.79 -15.91
CA GLU A 660 -14.32 11.09 -16.36
C GLU A 660 -14.11 9.58 -16.54
N LYS A 661 -12.87 9.12 -16.71
CA LYS A 661 -12.49 7.72 -16.83
C LYS A 661 -12.07 7.10 -15.49
N GLY A 662 -12.03 7.91 -14.41
CA GLY A 662 -11.59 7.52 -13.08
C GLY A 662 -10.05 7.50 -12.93
N GLU A 663 -9.30 8.07 -13.89
CA GLU A 663 -7.86 8.22 -13.80
C GLU A 663 -7.51 9.46 -12.95
N LEU A 664 -6.57 9.30 -11.99
CA LEU A 664 -6.18 10.41 -11.13
C LEU A 664 -5.27 11.39 -11.87
N TYR A 665 -5.60 12.67 -11.75
CA TYR A 665 -4.77 13.80 -12.17
C TYR A 665 -4.53 14.77 -11.01
N LEU A 666 -3.45 15.55 -11.09
CA LEU A 666 -3.06 16.51 -10.07
C LEU A 666 -3.67 17.89 -10.37
N LYS A 667 -4.18 18.53 -9.32
CA LYS A 667 -4.68 19.90 -9.34
C LYS A 667 -4.10 20.66 -8.16
N ALA A 668 -3.47 21.82 -8.43
CA ALA A 668 -2.87 22.67 -7.40
C ALA A 668 -3.62 23.99 -7.27
N PHE A 669 -3.69 24.48 -6.04
CA PHE A 669 -4.22 25.80 -5.69
C PHE A 669 -3.17 26.55 -4.85
N TYR A 670 -3.05 27.84 -5.05
CA TYR A 670 -2.14 28.67 -4.28
C TYR A 670 -2.78 30.02 -3.91
N VAL A 671 -2.26 30.60 -2.83
CA VAL A 671 -2.67 31.91 -2.31
C VAL A 671 -1.49 32.87 -2.42
N SER A 672 -1.74 34.06 -2.93
CA SER A 672 -0.77 35.15 -3.04
C SER A 672 -1.47 36.49 -2.82
N ASP A 673 -0.74 37.52 -2.34
CA ASP A 673 -1.28 38.90 -2.23
C ASP A 673 -1.41 39.59 -3.58
N GLU A 674 -0.54 39.22 -4.53
CA GLU A 674 -0.54 39.76 -5.89
C GLU A 674 -1.05 38.69 -6.86
N GLU A 675 -1.48 39.13 -8.04
CA GLU A 675 -1.84 38.21 -9.10
C GLU A 675 -0.56 37.54 -9.66
N VAL A 676 -0.47 36.23 -9.52
CA VAL A 676 0.64 35.43 -10.04
C VAL A 676 0.13 34.56 -11.18
N ASP A 677 0.72 34.69 -12.36
CA ASP A 677 0.32 33.90 -13.53
C ASP A 677 0.55 32.39 -13.26
N PRO A 678 -0.49 31.54 -13.33
CA PRO A 678 -0.36 30.08 -13.19
C PRO A 678 0.68 29.45 -14.10
N LYS A 679 0.95 30.03 -15.27
CA LYS A 679 2.01 29.60 -16.19
C LYS A 679 3.42 29.78 -15.60
N LYS A 680 3.63 30.84 -14.80
CA LYS A 680 4.88 31.04 -14.07
C LYS A 680 5.10 29.93 -13.04
N VAL A 681 4.04 29.57 -12.29
CA VAL A 681 4.07 28.47 -11.32
C VAL A 681 4.37 27.15 -12.03
N LYS A 682 3.66 26.84 -13.12
CA LYS A 682 3.89 25.61 -13.91
C LYS A 682 5.32 25.53 -14.43
N LYS A 683 5.86 26.62 -14.95
CA LYS A 683 7.25 26.68 -15.44
C LYS A 683 8.24 26.42 -14.32
N HIS A 684 8.02 26.98 -13.13
CA HIS A 684 8.86 26.71 -11.96
C HIS A 684 8.85 25.21 -11.61
N LEU A 685 7.67 24.61 -11.53
CA LEU A 685 7.53 23.17 -11.25
C LEU A 685 8.21 22.30 -12.32
N GLN A 686 8.12 22.65 -13.59
CA GLN A 686 8.79 21.93 -14.68
C GLN A 686 10.33 21.99 -14.60
N MET A 687 10.88 22.97 -13.90
CA MET A 687 12.34 23.08 -13.66
C MET A 687 12.81 22.21 -12.49
N SER A 688 11.93 21.82 -11.58
CA SER A 688 12.26 21.12 -10.33
C SER A 688 11.71 19.69 -10.29
N LEU A 689 10.53 19.45 -10.87
CA LEU A 689 9.80 18.19 -10.76
C LEU A 689 9.75 17.43 -12.09
N PRO A 690 9.72 16.09 -12.05
CA PRO A 690 9.52 15.29 -13.25
C PRO A 690 8.10 15.51 -13.81
N PRO A 691 7.88 15.27 -15.11
CA PRO A 691 6.62 15.59 -15.79
C PRO A 691 5.35 15.03 -15.15
N TYR A 692 5.43 13.84 -14.56
CA TYR A 692 4.27 13.18 -13.92
C TYR A 692 3.86 13.81 -12.57
N MET A 693 4.71 14.67 -11.98
CA MET A 693 4.41 15.40 -10.73
C MET A 693 3.93 16.83 -10.99
N VAL A 694 4.02 17.32 -12.21
CA VAL A 694 3.54 18.67 -12.55
C VAL A 694 2.03 18.65 -12.69
N PRO A 695 1.27 19.43 -11.85
CA PRO A 695 -0.18 19.47 -11.92
C PRO A 695 -0.70 19.90 -13.30
N GLU A 696 -1.74 19.24 -13.78
CA GLU A 696 -2.42 19.59 -15.04
C GLU A 696 -3.13 20.95 -14.93
N TYR A 697 -3.70 21.20 -13.75
CA TYR A 697 -4.45 22.42 -13.44
C TYR A 697 -3.83 23.13 -12.25
N ILE A 698 -3.58 24.42 -12.41
CA ILE A 698 -2.99 25.27 -11.38
C ILE A 698 -3.82 26.54 -11.30
N MET A 699 -4.27 26.95 -10.10
CA MET A 699 -5.18 28.07 -9.93
C MET A 699 -4.83 28.89 -8.69
N GLN A 700 -4.82 30.22 -8.82
CA GLN A 700 -4.83 31.11 -7.68
C GLN A 700 -6.21 31.18 -7.04
N ILE A 701 -6.26 31.18 -5.71
CA ILE A 701 -7.48 31.33 -4.91
C ILE A 701 -7.26 32.35 -3.79
N ASP A 702 -8.32 32.99 -3.33
CA ASP A 702 -8.23 34.00 -2.27
C ASP A 702 -7.77 33.41 -0.92
N LYS A 703 -8.25 32.20 -0.60
CA LYS A 703 -7.89 31.47 0.62
C LYS A 703 -8.07 29.97 0.47
N ILE A 704 -7.21 29.19 1.15
CA ILE A 704 -7.39 27.75 1.27
C ILE A 704 -8.54 27.48 2.26
N PRO A 705 -9.63 26.81 1.82
CA PRO A 705 -10.73 26.49 2.72
C PRO A 705 -10.30 25.45 3.76
N VAL A 706 -10.61 25.72 5.02
CA VAL A 706 -10.32 24.82 6.13
C VAL A 706 -11.60 24.34 6.82
N THR A 707 -11.51 23.19 7.47
CA THR A 707 -12.55 22.67 8.38
C THR A 707 -12.48 23.40 9.73
N PRO A 708 -13.49 23.29 10.61
CA PRO A 708 -13.45 23.87 11.94
C PRO A 708 -12.23 23.47 12.77
N ILE A 709 -11.66 22.30 12.52
CA ILE A 709 -10.46 21.77 13.18
C ILE A 709 -9.14 22.14 12.45
N GLY A 710 -9.19 23.08 11.49
CA GLY A 710 -8.00 23.60 10.79
C GLY A 710 -7.46 22.74 9.63
N LYS A 711 -8.06 21.59 9.32
CA LYS A 711 -7.64 20.76 8.15
C LYS A 711 -8.19 21.34 6.85
N VAL A 712 -7.46 21.19 5.75
CA VAL A 712 -7.92 21.62 4.41
C VAL A 712 -9.23 20.93 4.04
N ASN A 713 -10.25 21.76 3.70
CA ASN A 713 -11.55 21.27 3.24
C ASN A 713 -11.52 21.01 1.72
N LYS A 714 -11.07 19.84 1.32
CA LYS A 714 -10.93 19.44 -0.10
C LYS A 714 -12.25 19.54 -0.89
N LYS A 715 -13.43 19.44 -0.22
CA LYS A 715 -14.75 19.51 -0.86
C LYS A 715 -15.11 20.93 -1.28
N LYS A 716 -14.59 21.95 -0.57
CA LYS A 716 -14.83 23.38 -0.85
C LYS A 716 -13.84 24.00 -1.84
N LEU A 717 -12.82 23.26 -2.27
CA LEU A 717 -11.90 23.70 -3.33
C LEU A 717 -12.63 23.78 -4.68
N PRO A 718 -12.30 24.77 -5.55
CA PRO A 718 -12.92 24.93 -6.84
C PRO A 718 -12.90 23.66 -7.70
N LYS A 719 -14.05 23.37 -8.33
CA LYS A 719 -14.21 22.19 -9.20
C LYS A 719 -13.83 22.49 -10.66
N GLU A 720 -13.81 23.74 -11.05
CA GLU A 720 -13.51 24.18 -12.41
C GLU A 720 -12.09 23.74 -12.84
N ASN A 721 -12.00 23.22 -14.04
CA ASN A 721 -10.73 22.81 -14.65
C ASN A 721 -10.33 23.87 -15.68
N ILE A 722 -9.48 24.81 -15.27
CA ILE A 722 -8.87 25.80 -16.17
C ILE A 722 -7.49 25.27 -16.53
N PRO A 723 -7.25 24.81 -17.79
CA PRO A 723 -5.95 24.32 -18.22
C PRO A 723 -4.92 25.47 -18.21
N VAL A 724 -3.70 25.16 -17.83
CA VAL A 724 -2.58 26.13 -17.78
C VAL A 724 -1.54 25.81 -18.84
#